data_4899d98bad62f7406b5c17fcdbf7e612
#
_entry.id   4899d98bad62f7406b5c17fcdbf7e612
#
_cell.length_a   1.000
_cell.length_b   1.000
_cell.length_c   1.000
_cell.angle_alpha   90.00
_cell.angle_beta   90.00
_cell.angle_gamma   90.00
#
_symmetry.space_group_name_H-M   'P 1'
#
loop_
_entity.id
_entity.type
_entity.pdbx_description
1 polymer ?
#
loop_
_entity_poly.entity_id
_entity_poly.type
_entity_poly.pdbx_seq_one_letter_code
_entity_poly.pdbx_strand_id
1 'polypeptide(L)'
;MQVATTCCRKAKRIASIAPVLAVTLALMLLVPAAKPAATRSEAELNERYLSPIEMAISPDGRLLYVVCQASDELRVVDIQSGKVVSTVPVGHVPRGIVLLRDGRQIYVTNAWSDTVSAIDAATLKVVRTLATGFEPTGIVSDQSGETLYVANRLSSDISVIDVNTGQEIKRLLAGRGASYLALSADGKWIYGTHIYPNAGAFRTPPNSEITVIDTARQAVVERKRLHNVAGVFHVALSADGKLGVAAQLRPKNLVPLAHVEHGWVFGDSLTLFGDDVGGTVQVPIDELDRYYALPWGVAITPDKSKIFVTTAGSESVTVIDVRKLLDFALNFAHNRRQSFVNNLANNLASNLVNDLSAATNYVTARIPVGRNPRGVLLSPDGKRLYVANRLDDNISVIDTSTERVVSTIDLGGPKTVNALRHGEQIFFTADYAFQGQFGCANCHLDATIDGLQWDLEPDGFGKDIVDNRSLESLAGTEPFKWNGGNPDMPTECGPRTEKFFYRSQSYNAQELSDLVSFVYSLPYRPNRYRLANGELTPAQERGKAIFEREKYKNGNPIPEKNQCAYCHSGPKYTNQRQVDVGTGKSTDRSPVIDVPQLPNVAYSAPYLHDGSARSLEEIWTVFNPKDTHGVSNDLTKDELNDLIEYLKTL
;
A
#
# COMPACT_ATOMS: atom_id res chain seq x y z
N MET A 1 -71.48 28.02 0.06
CA MET A 1 -72.73 27.29 0.26
C MET A 1 -72.38 26.08 1.05
N GLN A 2 -72.65 26.19 2.29
CA GLN A 2 -73.69 25.57 3.09
C GLN A 2 -73.48 24.05 3.26
N VAL A 3 -73.14 23.69 4.48
CA VAL A 3 -73.97 23.34 5.64
C VAL A 3 -74.32 21.87 5.61
N ALA A 4 -74.28 21.03 6.56
CA ALA A 4 -74.26 21.08 8.01
C ALA A 4 -74.22 19.65 8.54
N THR A 5 -73.58 19.45 9.65
CA THR A 5 -74.07 18.95 10.94
C THR A 5 -75.03 17.74 10.98
N THR A 6 -74.76 16.79 11.85
CA THR A 6 -75.45 16.46 13.09
C THR A 6 -74.95 15.13 13.65
N CYS A 7 -74.28 15.04 14.76
CA CYS A 7 -74.71 14.94 16.17
C CYS A 7 -75.61 13.70 16.49
N CYS A 8 -75.20 12.73 17.29
CA CYS A 8 -75.59 12.56 18.68
C CYS A 8 -75.40 11.17 19.29
N ARG A 9 -74.71 11.11 20.37
CA ARG A 9 -74.98 10.51 21.71
C ARG A 9 -75.00 8.99 21.97
N LYS A 10 -74.14 8.72 22.91
CA LYS A 10 -74.30 7.96 24.19
C LYS A 10 -74.18 6.43 24.16
N ALA A 11 -73.20 5.85 24.87
CA ALA A 11 -73.40 5.39 26.23
C ALA A 11 -72.07 4.87 26.86
N LYS A 12 -71.93 5.18 28.13
CA LYS A 12 -70.87 4.79 29.07
C LYS A 12 -70.83 3.27 29.28
N ARG A 13 -69.61 2.69 29.37
CA ARG A 13 -69.32 1.67 30.39
C ARG A 13 -67.84 1.83 30.82
N ILE A 14 -67.65 1.95 32.11
CA ILE A 14 -66.45 2.00 32.89
C ILE A 14 -65.96 0.55 33.07
N ALA A 15 -64.69 0.28 32.79
CA ALA A 15 -63.99 -0.85 33.37
C ALA A 15 -62.46 -0.58 33.38
N SER A 16 -61.97 -0.40 34.58
CA SER A 16 -60.64 -0.71 35.17
C SER A 16 -59.36 -0.52 34.36
N ILE A 17 -58.59 0.42 34.86
CA ILE A 17 -57.18 0.66 34.54
C ILE A 17 -56.32 -0.36 35.23
N ALA A 18 -55.53 -1.13 34.48
CA ALA A 18 -54.34 -1.78 34.96
C ALA A 18 -53.13 -1.20 34.25
N PRO A 19 -52.02 -0.84 34.93
CA PRO A 19 -50.84 -0.26 34.26
C PRO A 19 -50.02 -1.35 33.58
N VAL A 20 -49.87 -1.24 32.28
CA VAL A 20 -48.87 -2.02 31.51
C VAL A 20 -47.53 -1.35 31.75
N LEU A 21 -46.68 -2.01 32.54
CA LEU A 21 -45.27 -1.69 32.66
C LEU A 21 -44.60 -2.01 31.30
N ALA A 22 -44.23 -0.99 30.57
CA ALA A 22 -43.35 -1.14 29.39
C ALA A 22 -41.93 -1.41 29.89
N VAL A 23 -41.52 -2.70 29.84
CA VAL A 23 -40.13 -3.12 30.00
C VAL A 23 -39.46 -2.82 28.67
N THR A 24 -38.79 -1.67 28.56
CA THR A 24 -37.80 -1.38 27.51
C THR A 24 -36.56 -2.23 27.80
N LEU A 25 -36.46 -3.38 27.13
CA LEU A 25 -35.27 -4.23 27.11
C LEU A 25 -34.23 -3.48 26.22
N ALA A 26 -33.33 -2.74 26.87
CA ALA A 26 -32.12 -2.23 26.22
C ALA A 26 -31.23 -3.44 25.91
N LEU A 27 -31.20 -3.86 24.64
CA LEU A 27 -30.19 -4.77 24.12
C LEU A 27 -28.86 -4.01 24.11
N MET A 28 -28.12 -4.08 25.21
CA MET A 28 -26.68 -3.76 25.20
C MET A 28 -26.01 -4.88 24.37
N LEU A 29 -25.63 -4.56 23.15
CA LEU A 29 -24.66 -5.33 22.39
C LEU A 29 -23.38 -5.37 23.23
N LEU A 30 -23.16 -6.45 23.95
CA LEU A 30 -21.88 -6.80 24.53
C LEU A 30 -20.92 -7.08 23.39
N VAL A 31 -20.18 -6.06 22.97
CA VAL A 31 -18.93 -6.23 22.22
C VAL A 31 -18.03 -7.02 23.15
N PRO A 32 -17.56 -8.23 22.78
CA PRO A 32 -16.63 -8.95 23.62
C PRO A 32 -15.38 -8.09 23.78
N ALA A 33 -15.06 -7.70 25.02
CA ALA A 33 -13.83 -7.02 25.34
C ALA A 33 -12.67 -7.86 24.79
N ALA A 34 -11.85 -7.27 23.94
CA ALA A 34 -10.62 -7.89 23.48
C ALA A 34 -9.85 -8.37 24.71
N LYS A 35 -9.50 -9.66 24.76
CA LYS A 35 -8.64 -10.17 25.82
C LYS A 35 -7.40 -9.28 25.91
N PRO A 36 -7.00 -8.79 27.11
CA PRO A 36 -5.76 -8.05 27.23
C PRO A 36 -4.64 -8.94 26.68
N ALA A 37 -3.82 -8.38 25.79
CA ALA A 37 -2.64 -9.06 25.28
C ALA A 37 -1.82 -9.54 26.48
N ALA A 38 -1.54 -10.84 26.53
CA ALA A 38 -0.70 -11.41 27.59
C ALA A 38 0.64 -10.66 27.57
N THR A 39 1.09 -10.18 28.73
CA THR A 39 2.42 -9.59 28.90
C THR A 39 3.45 -10.63 28.50
N ARG A 40 4.10 -10.42 27.34
CA ARG A 40 5.18 -11.30 26.85
C ARG A 40 6.41 -11.12 27.72
N SER A 41 7.14 -12.19 27.96
CA SER A 41 8.41 -12.12 28.68
C SER A 41 9.47 -11.37 27.84
N GLU A 42 10.43 -10.75 28.51
CA GLU A 42 11.54 -10.04 27.84
C GLU A 42 12.35 -10.96 26.89
N ALA A 43 12.42 -12.27 27.21
CA ALA A 43 13.01 -13.28 26.35
C ALA A 43 12.20 -13.50 25.06
N GLU A 44 10.86 -13.59 25.15
CA GLU A 44 9.99 -13.74 23.97
C GLU A 44 10.00 -12.49 23.06
N LEU A 45 10.22 -11.30 23.61
CA LEU A 45 10.35 -10.04 22.85
C LEU A 45 11.64 -9.99 22.04
N ASN A 46 12.71 -10.66 22.47
CA ASN A 46 14.01 -10.69 21.77
C ASN A 46 14.11 -11.80 20.70
N GLU A 47 13.14 -12.69 20.59
CA GLU A 47 13.11 -13.74 19.59
C GLU A 47 12.47 -13.34 18.26
N ARG A 48 11.85 -12.16 18.17
CA ARG A 48 11.19 -11.67 16.96
C ARG A 48 11.96 -10.52 16.33
N TYR A 49 12.06 -10.54 15.01
CA TYR A 49 12.48 -9.36 14.27
C TYR A 49 11.47 -8.22 14.45
N LEU A 50 11.98 -7.00 14.49
CA LEU A 50 11.18 -5.82 14.81
C LEU A 50 10.61 -5.16 13.56
N SER A 51 11.43 -5.02 12.53
CA SER A 51 11.12 -4.31 11.28
C SER A 51 10.60 -2.89 11.54
N PRO A 52 11.46 -1.97 12.05
CA PRO A 52 11.09 -0.57 12.27
C PRO A 52 10.69 0.09 10.95
N ILE A 53 9.57 0.81 10.94
CA ILE A 53 8.99 1.34 9.69
C ILE A 53 8.71 2.84 9.73
N GLU A 54 8.34 3.39 10.88
CA GLU A 54 7.98 4.81 11.03
C GLU A 54 8.33 5.31 12.44
N MET A 55 8.50 6.63 12.59
CA MET A 55 8.97 7.22 13.83
C MET A 55 8.30 8.56 14.12
N ALA A 56 8.22 8.89 15.43
CA ALA A 56 7.88 10.21 15.91
C ALA A 56 8.86 10.61 17.04
N ILE A 57 9.03 11.91 17.26
CA ILE A 57 9.92 12.45 18.30
C ILE A 57 9.13 13.27 19.30
N SER A 58 9.50 13.18 20.60
CA SER A 58 8.89 14.01 21.63
C SER A 58 9.19 15.50 21.39
N PRO A 59 8.32 16.43 21.84
CA PRO A 59 8.51 17.87 21.61
C PRO A 59 9.82 18.42 22.19
N ASP A 60 10.33 17.81 23.26
CA ASP A 60 11.60 18.16 23.90
C ASP A 60 12.81 17.52 23.22
N GLY A 61 12.59 16.69 22.19
CA GLY A 61 13.65 16.00 21.46
C GLY A 61 14.35 14.85 22.21
N ARG A 62 13.81 14.40 23.36
CA ARG A 62 14.45 13.38 24.20
C ARG A 62 14.09 11.95 23.86
N LEU A 63 12.85 11.72 23.45
CA LEU A 63 12.35 10.38 23.18
C LEU A 63 12.04 10.22 21.69
N LEU A 64 12.50 9.10 21.13
CA LEU A 64 12.13 8.65 19.80
C LEU A 64 11.16 7.47 19.96
N TYR A 65 10.00 7.59 19.33
CA TYR A 65 8.98 6.56 19.28
C TYR A 65 9.09 5.84 17.94
N VAL A 66 9.32 4.53 17.95
CA VAL A 66 9.61 3.72 16.76
C VAL A 66 8.55 2.65 16.61
N VAL A 67 7.83 2.68 15.49
CA VAL A 67 6.84 1.65 15.11
C VAL A 67 7.57 0.43 14.58
N CYS A 68 7.38 -0.72 15.23
CA CYS A 68 7.99 -1.99 14.89
C CYS A 68 6.94 -2.94 14.29
N GLN A 69 6.94 -3.04 12.96
CA GLN A 69 5.88 -3.70 12.19
C GLN A 69 5.77 -5.20 12.45
N ALA A 70 6.91 -5.91 12.56
CA ALA A 70 6.91 -7.37 12.67
C ALA A 70 6.73 -7.88 14.09
N SER A 71 6.90 -7.03 15.10
CA SER A 71 6.75 -7.40 16.51
C SER A 71 5.45 -6.90 17.15
N ASP A 72 4.63 -6.13 16.42
CA ASP A 72 3.36 -5.57 16.91
C ASP A 72 3.55 -4.62 18.10
N GLU A 73 4.57 -3.75 18.03
CA GLU A 73 4.91 -2.90 19.16
C GLU A 73 5.42 -1.51 18.75
N LEU A 74 5.36 -0.58 19.72
CA LEU A 74 6.03 0.70 19.68
C LEU A 74 7.22 0.65 20.65
N ARG A 75 8.44 0.88 20.15
CA ARG A 75 9.63 1.03 20.98
C ARG A 75 9.90 2.50 21.29
N VAL A 76 10.23 2.77 22.55
CA VAL A 76 10.56 4.11 23.03
C VAL A 76 12.05 4.15 23.32
N VAL A 77 12.75 5.02 22.64
CA VAL A 77 14.21 5.18 22.74
C VAL A 77 14.52 6.52 23.41
N ASP A 78 15.37 6.51 24.42
CA ASP A 78 16.02 7.72 24.93
C ASP A 78 17.17 8.09 23.98
N ILE A 79 17.05 9.23 23.33
CA ILE A 79 17.95 9.67 22.26
C ILE A 79 19.37 9.92 22.79
N GLN A 80 19.48 10.43 24.01
CA GLN A 80 20.78 10.76 24.59
C GLN A 80 21.60 9.50 24.87
N SER A 81 20.98 8.47 25.43
CA SER A 81 21.67 7.20 25.74
C SER A 81 21.70 6.24 24.55
N GLY A 82 20.84 6.44 23.53
CA GLY A 82 20.66 5.53 22.42
C GLY A 82 20.04 4.18 22.82
N LYS A 83 19.33 4.12 23.96
CA LYS A 83 18.77 2.87 24.51
C LYS A 83 17.25 2.84 24.43
N VAL A 84 16.71 1.67 24.18
CA VAL A 84 15.28 1.38 24.34
C VAL A 84 14.96 1.44 25.85
N VAL A 85 14.05 2.33 26.23
CA VAL A 85 13.62 2.55 27.62
C VAL A 85 12.23 1.97 27.91
N SER A 86 11.44 1.70 26.87
CA SER A 86 10.12 1.08 27.02
C SER A 86 9.67 0.41 25.72
N THR A 87 8.76 -0.56 25.87
CA THR A 87 8.08 -1.23 24.77
C THR A 87 6.57 -1.25 25.04
N VAL A 88 5.77 -0.83 24.08
CA VAL A 88 4.32 -0.72 24.18
C VAL A 88 3.70 -1.66 23.15
N PRO A 89 3.03 -2.75 23.54
CA PRO A 89 2.28 -3.58 22.62
C PRO A 89 1.13 -2.78 21.98
N VAL A 90 0.95 -2.93 20.66
CA VAL A 90 -0.13 -2.31 19.89
C VAL A 90 -0.90 -3.35 19.09
N GLY A 91 -1.70 -2.97 18.11
CA GLY A 91 -2.39 -3.93 17.24
C GLY A 91 -1.46 -4.55 16.20
N HIS A 92 -2.02 -5.41 15.33
CA HIS A 92 -1.26 -6.24 14.41
C HIS A 92 -0.78 -5.47 13.17
N VAL A 93 0.49 -5.66 12.81
CA VAL A 93 1.19 -5.00 11.70
C VAL A 93 1.06 -3.47 11.78
N PRO A 94 1.60 -2.82 12.83
CA PRO A 94 1.54 -1.37 12.96
C PRO A 94 2.36 -0.68 11.85
N ARG A 95 1.91 0.50 11.41
CA ARG A 95 2.49 1.20 10.25
C ARG A 95 2.80 2.67 10.48
N GLY A 96 1.81 3.48 10.77
CA GLY A 96 1.96 4.92 10.92
C GLY A 96 1.91 5.36 12.37
N ILE A 97 2.45 6.53 12.65
CA ILE A 97 2.47 7.14 13.97
C ILE A 97 2.25 8.64 13.89
N VAL A 98 1.51 9.18 14.82
CA VAL A 98 1.46 10.61 15.09
C VAL A 98 1.49 10.86 16.59
N LEU A 99 2.31 11.81 17.03
CA LEU A 99 2.29 12.39 18.35
C LEU A 99 1.55 13.71 18.28
N LEU A 100 0.55 13.91 19.12
CA LEU A 100 -0.13 15.20 19.20
C LEU A 100 0.85 16.31 19.61
N ARG A 101 0.60 17.53 19.14
CA ARG A 101 1.51 18.68 19.37
C ARG A 101 1.73 19.01 20.85
N ASP A 102 0.76 18.70 21.69
CA ASP A 102 0.87 18.88 23.16
C ASP A 102 1.74 17.80 23.83
N GLY A 103 2.17 16.78 23.06
CA GLY A 103 3.03 15.69 23.53
C GLY A 103 2.33 14.68 24.45
N ARG A 104 1.01 14.73 24.61
CA ARG A 104 0.30 13.91 25.61
C ARG A 104 -0.17 12.54 25.06
N GLN A 105 -0.47 12.48 23.79
CA GLN A 105 -1.01 11.27 23.18
C GLN A 105 -0.28 10.91 21.88
N ILE A 106 -0.03 9.62 21.73
CA ILE A 106 0.55 9.00 20.57
C ILE A 106 -0.54 8.12 19.92
N TYR A 107 -0.66 8.18 18.61
CA TYR A 107 -1.58 7.31 17.86
C TYR A 107 -0.78 6.47 16.88
N VAL A 108 -1.03 5.15 16.88
CA VAL A 108 -0.36 4.16 16.02
C VAL A 108 -1.41 3.42 15.22
N THR A 109 -1.30 3.42 13.89
CA THR A 109 -2.18 2.64 13.01
C THR A 109 -1.78 1.18 13.01
N ASN A 110 -2.76 0.27 13.06
CA ASN A 110 -2.58 -1.18 13.09
C ASN A 110 -3.22 -1.77 11.82
N ALA A 111 -2.41 -1.99 10.79
CA ALA A 111 -2.89 -2.28 9.44
C ALA A 111 -3.72 -3.58 9.33
N TRP A 112 -3.34 -4.63 10.08
CA TRP A 112 -4.07 -5.90 10.03
C TRP A 112 -5.15 -6.04 11.12
N SER A 113 -5.29 -5.04 11.98
CA SER A 113 -6.37 -4.95 12.96
C SER A 113 -7.48 -3.98 12.57
N ASP A 114 -7.27 -3.18 11.51
CA ASP A 114 -8.17 -2.10 11.06
C ASP A 114 -8.49 -1.10 12.18
N THR A 115 -7.46 -0.76 12.98
CA THR A 115 -7.60 0.11 14.15
C THR A 115 -6.45 1.11 14.28
N VAL A 116 -6.65 2.05 15.20
CA VAL A 116 -5.59 2.94 15.73
C VAL A 116 -5.50 2.72 17.23
N SER A 117 -4.29 2.47 17.75
CA SER A 117 -3.99 2.47 19.18
C SER A 117 -3.73 3.89 19.67
N ALA A 118 -4.51 4.37 20.63
CA ALA A 118 -4.26 5.62 21.34
C ALA A 118 -3.45 5.33 22.60
N ILE A 119 -2.26 5.94 22.73
CA ILE A 119 -1.30 5.69 23.79
C ILE A 119 -1.11 6.98 24.58
N ASP A 120 -1.23 6.92 25.91
CA ASP A 120 -0.85 8.01 26.80
C ASP A 120 0.69 8.09 26.88
N ALA A 121 1.25 9.22 26.46
CA ALA A 121 2.70 9.40 26.34
C ALA A 121 3.44 9.43 27.67
N ALA A 122 2.76 9.77 28.77
CA ALA A 122 3.37 9.82 30.09
C ALA A 122 3.47 8.43 30.75
N THR A 123 2.42 7.61 30.55
CA THR A 123 2.35 6.28 31.16
C THR A 123 2.78 5.17 30.20
N LEU A 124 2.91 5.47 28.90
CA LEU A 124 3.24 4.54 27.83
C LEU A 124 2.28 3.34 27.78
N LYS A 125 0.98 3.59 27.98
CA LYS A 125 -0.06 2.57 27.92
C LYS A 125 -1.08 2.88 26.85
N VAL A 126 -1.55 1.85 26.17
CA VAL A 126 -2.72 1.96 25.28
C VAL A 126 -3.94 2.24 26.13
N VAL A 127 -4.56 3.40 25.92
CA VAL A 127 -5.73 3.85 26.68
C VAL A 127 -7.03 3.65 25.91
N ARG A 128 -6.95 3.55 24.59
CA ARG A 128 -8.11 3.36 23.71
C ARG A 128 -7.69 2.76 22.38
N THR A 129 -8.59 2.02 21.74
CA THR A 129 -8.47 1.52 20.36
C THR A 129 -9.63 2.09 19.55
N LEU A 130 -9.30 2.69 18.39
CA LEU A 130 -10.24 3.36 17.49
C LEU A 130 -10.40 2.53 16.23
N ALA A 131 -11.63 2.37 15.73
CA ALA A 131 -11.90 1.69 14.47
C ALA A 131 -11.62 2.63 13.28
N THR A 132 -11.20 2.03 12.15
CA THR A 132 -10.88 2.76 10.89
C THR A 132 -11.47 2.05 9.68
N GLY A 133 -11.09 2.47 8.48
CA GLY A 133 -11.23 1.67 7.26
C GLY A 133 -10.22 0.53 7.19
N PHE A 134 -10.14 -0.13 6.04
CA PHE A 134 -9.33 -1.34 5.87
C PHE A 134 -7.84 -1.02 5.63
N GLU A 135 -6.99 -1.67 6.40
CA GLU A 135 -5.53 -1.54 6.36
C GLU A 135 -5.06 -0.08 6.56
N PRO A 136 -5.28 0.51 7.76
CA PRO A 136 -4.81 1.86 8.07
C PRO A 136 -3.28 1.91 8.04
N THR A 137 -2.74 2.97 7.41
CA THR A 137 -1.30 3.19 7.20
C THR A 137 -0.87 4.56 7.71
N GLY A 138 -0.85 5.58 6.86
CA GLY A 138 -0.47 6.93 7.29
C GLY A 138 -1.50 7.58 8.20
N ILE A 139 -1.04 8.39 9.16
CA ILE A 139 -1.88 9.11 10.11
C ILE A 139 -1.30 10.50 10.40
N VAL A 140 -2.17 11.49 10.45
CA VAL A 140 -1.84 12.84 10.94
C VAL A 140 -2.97 13.38 11.81
N SER A 141 -2.65 14.30 12.71
CA SER A 141 -3.67 15.12 13.39
C SER A 141 -3.83 16.46 12.70
N ASP A 142 -4.97 17.10 12.86
CA ASP A 142 -5.09 18.51 12.55
C ASP A 142 -4.21 19.37 13.50
N GLN A 143 -4.18 20.69 13.26
CA GLN A 143 -3.34 21.59 14.04
C GLN A 143 -3.79 21.73 15.50
N SER A 144 -5.07 21.57 15.77
CA SER A 144 -5.65 21.62 17.12
C SER A 144 -5.40 20.34 17.93
N GLY A 145 -5.15 19.21 17.27
CA GLY A 145 -5.09 17.88 17.87
C GLY A 145 -6.46 17.29 18.21
N GLU A 146 -7.55 17.87 17.68
CA GLU A 146 -8.91 17.41 17.92
C GLU A 146 -9.40 16.39 16.88
N THR A 147 -8.74 16.35 15.71
CA THR A 147 -9.12 15.47 14.60
C THR A 147 -7.94 14.66 14.10
N LEU A 148 -8.13 13.35 13.92
CA LEU A 148 -7.18 12.47 13.22
C LEU A 148 -7.67 12.20 11.81
N TYR A 149 -6.72 12.14 10.87
CA TYR A 149 -6.91 11.67 9.51
C TYR A 149 -6.08 10.42 9.32
N VAL A 150 -6.71 9.33 8.91
CA VAL A 150 -6.06 8.00 8.77
C VAL A 150 -6.25 7.50 7.34
N ALA A 151 -5.17 7.29 6.63
CA ALA A 151 -5.18 6.69 5.29
C ALA A 151 -5.41 5.18 5.39
N ASN A 152 -6.44 4.68 4.72
CA ASN A 152 -6.82 3.27 4.69
C ASN A 152 -6.50 2.67 3.33
N ARG A 153 -5.47 1.83 3.26
CA ARG A 153 -4.89 1.36 1.99
C ARG A 153 -5.84 0.50 1.18
N LEU A 154 -6.49 -0.49 1.79
CA LEU A 154 -7.36 -1.42 1.06
C LEU A 154 -8.73 -0.84 0.75
N SER A 155 -9.31 -0.02 1.63
CA SER A 155 -10.57 0.66 1.33
C SER A 155 -10.40 1.90 0.45
N SER A 156 -9.14 2.37 0.22
CA SER A 156 -8.83 3.52 -0.63
C SER A 156 -9.57 4.80 -0.21
N ASP A 157 -9.62 5.04 1.09
CA ASP A 157 -10.28 6.18 1.71
C ASP A 157 -9.46 6.73 2.89
N ILE A 158 -9.97 7.80 3.49
CA ILE A 158 -9.37 8.42 4.66
C ILE A 158 -10.44 8.55 5.74
N SER A 159 -10.23 7.89 6.88
CA SER A 159 -11.05 8.06 8.08
C SER A 159 -10.75 9.39 8.74
N VAL A 160 -11.79 10.16 9.06
CA VAL A 160 -11.73 11.38 9.87
C VAL A 160 -12.31 11.05 11.25
N ILE A 161 -11.49 11.10 12.28
CA ILE A 161 -11.84 10.63 13.62
C ILE A 161 -11.75 11.79 14.61
N ASP A 162 -12.80 12.01 15.38
CA ASP A 162 -12.80 12.95 16.51
C ASP A 162 -11.98 12.34 17.67
N VAL A 163 -10.96 13.05 18.12
CA VAL A 163 -10.04 12.59 19.17
C VAL A 163 -10.72 12.40 20.51
N ASN A 164 -11.65 13.29 20.88
CA ASN A 164 -12.31 13.29 22.17
C ASN A 164 -13.27 12.09 22.31
N THR A 165 -14.11 11.89 21.30
CA THR A 165 -15.08 10.78 21.29
C THR A 165 -14.46 9.47 20.83
N GLY A 166 -13.44 9.51 19.97
CA GLY A 166 -12.85 8.36 19.30
C GLY A 166 -13.71 7.77 18.21
N GLN A 167 -14.72 8.52 17.75
CA GLN A 167 -15.63 8.07 16.70
C GLN A 167 -15.16 8.56 15.33
N GLU A 168 -15.31 7.71 14.32
CA GLU A 168 -15.20 8.15 12.93
C GLU A 168 -16.40 9.05 12.61
N ILE A 169 -16.12 10.32 12.33
CA ILE A 169 -17.16 11.33 12.02
C ILE A 169 -17.36 11.51 10.52
N LYS A 170 -16.39 11.09 9.71
CA LYS A 170 -16.46 11.19 8.25
C LYS A 170 -15.49 10.22 7.58
N ARG A 171 -15.80 9.83 6.35
CA ARG A 171 -14.92 9.06 5.48
C ARG A 171 -14.79 9.74 4.13
N LEU A 172 -13.54 9.99 3.68
CA LEU A 172 -13.24 10.72 2.46
C LEU A 172 -12.69 9.75 1.42
N LEU A 173 -13.26 9.72 0.23
CA LEU A 173 -12.73 8.92 -0.86
C LEU A 173 -11.37 9.49 -1.30
N ALA A 174 -10.37 8.63 -1.35
CA ALA A 174 -9.02 8.92 -1.79
C ALA A 174 -8.68 8.20 -3.10
N GLY A 175 -7.46 8.36 -3.59
CA GLY A 175 -6.92 7.52 -4.66
C GLY A 175 -6.67 6.09 -4.18
N ARG A 176 -6.41 5.20 -5.12
CA ARG A 176 -6.25 3.77 -4.87
C ARG A 176 -5.01 3.48 -4.03
N GLY A 177 -5.19 2.78 -2.91
CA GLY A 177 -4.09 2.46 -2.01
C GLY A 177 -3.58 3.64 -1.20
N ALA A 178 -4.47 4.41 -0.57
CA ALA A 178 -4.09 5.53 0.31
C ALA A 178 -3.04 5.08 1.33
N SER A 179 -1.88 5.77 1.38
CA SER A 179 -0.69 5.26 2.05
C SER A 179 -0.12 6.20 3.11
N TYR A 180 0.25 7.41 2.76
CA TYR A 180 0.88 8.36 3.68
C TYR A 180 0.14 9.69 3.66
N LEU A 181 0.21 10.44 4.77
CA LEU A 181 -0.41 11.75 4.92
C LEU A 181 0.59 12.75 5.47
N ALA A 182 0.55 13.99 4.97
CA ALA A 182 1.30 15.10 5.53
C ALA A 182 0.42 16.34 5.70
N LEU A 183 0.47 16.96 6.88
CA LEU A 183 -0.22 18.19 7.18
C LEU A 183 0.65 19.40 6.79
N SER A 184 0.08 20.40 6.13
CA SER A 184 0.76 21.67 5.86
C SER A 184 1.07 22.42 7.17
N ALA A 185 2.14 23.23 7.17
CA ALA A 185 2.58 23.95 8.37
C ALA A 185 1.53 24.94 8.91
N ASP A 186 0.69 25.50 8.04
CA ASP A 186 -0.43 26.36 8.40
C ASP A 186 -1.68 25.59 8.86
N GLY A 187 -1.64 24.26 8.83
CA GLY A 187 -2.70 23.37 9.27
C GLY A 187 -3.92 23.31 8.35
N LYS A 188 -3.89 23.96 7.18
CA LYS A 188 -5.08 24.06 6.31
C LYS A 188 -5.25 22.89 5.37
N TRP A 189 -4.14 22.22 4.99
CA TRP A 189 -4.14 21.22 3.93
C TRP A 189 -3.48 19.93 4.42
N ILE A 190 -4.08 18.80 4.03
CA ILE A 190 -3.44 17.49 4.15
C ILE A 190 -3.23 16.94 2.74
N TYR A 191 -2.02 16.43 2.50
CA TYR A 191 -1.62 15.80 1.25
C TYR A 191 -1.50 14.30 1.47
N GLY A 192 -2.26 13.51 0.69
CA GLY A 192 -2.29 12.06 0.77
C GLY A 192 -1.67 11.41 -0.46
N THR A 193 -0.80 10.42 -0.25
CA THR A 193 -0.16 9.61 -1.30
C THR A 193 -0.83 8.26 -1.49
N HIS A 194 -0.55 7.59 -2.61
CA HIS A 194 -1.21 6.36 -3.03
C HIS A 194 -0.21 5.35 -3.57
N ILE A 195 -0.20 4.14 -2.98
CA ILE A 195 0.78 3.11 -3.36
C ILE A 195 0.40 2.40 -4.67
N TYR A 196 -0.87 2.36 -5.02
CA TYR A 196 -1.34 1.76 -6.27
C TYR A 196 -1.72 2.82 -7.29
N PRO A 197 -1.50 2.58 -8.60
CA PRO A 197 -1.98 3.46 -9.64
C PRO A 197 -3.51 3.49 -9.69
N ASN A 198 -4.06 4.59 -10.15
CA ASN A 198 -5.48 4.68 -10.46
C ASN A 198 -5.85 3.69 -11.57
N ALA A 199 -7.09 3.20 -11.55
CA ALA A 199 -7.58 2.34 -12.62
C ALA A 199 -7.49 3.06 -13.97
N GLY A 200 -6.71 2.52 -14.88
CA GLY A 200 -6.49 3.03 -16.23
C GLY A 200 -7.17 2.17 -17.29
N ALA A 201 -7.14 2.62 -18.54
CA ALA A 201 -7.51 1.78 -19.65
C ALA A 201 -6.41 0.72 -19.88
N PHE A 202 -6.81 -0.41 -20.47
CA PHE A 202 -5.88 -1.46 -20.85
C PHE A 202 -4.76 -0.91 -21.75
N ARG A 203 -3.53 -1.31 -21.49
CA ARG A 203 -2.31 -0.84 -22.21
C ARG A 203 -2.08 0.67 -22.15
N THR A 204 -2.45 1.32 -21.07
CA THR A 204 -2.08 2.72 -20.85
C THR A 204 -1.02 2.84 -19.75
N PRO A 205 -0.09 3.82 -19.87
CA PRO A 205 0.85 4.10 -18.81
C PRO A 205 0.15 4.37 -17.47
N PRO A 206 0.72 3.96 -16.34
CA PRO A 206 0.10 4.15 -15.05
C PRO A 206 -0.02 5.64 -14.69
N ASN A 207 -1.07 5.97 -13.97
CA ASN A 207 -1.26 7.30 -13.42
C ASN A 207 -1.62 7.16 -11.95
N SER A 208 -1.03 8.00 -11.11
CA SER A 208 -1.36 8.13 -9.71
C SER A 208 -1.82 9.56 -9.40
N GLU A 209 -1.98 9.88 -8.13
CA GLU A 209 -2.37 11.23 -7.70
C GLU A 209 -1.82 11.54 -6.30
N ILE A 210 -1.85 12.83 -5.95
CA ILE A 210 -1.79 13.29 -4.56
C ILE A 210 -3.15 13.88 -4.24
N THR A 211 -3.84 13.32 -3.26
CA THR A 211 -5.13 13.83 -2.76
C THR A 211 -4.90 14.99 -1.82
N VAL A 212 -5.58 16.12 -2.05
CA VAL A 212 -5.51 17.33 -1.20
C VAL A 212 -6.82 17.49 -0.43
N ILE A 213 -6.72 17.58 0.89
CA ILE A 213 -7.85 17.71 1.80
C ILE A 213 -7.80 19.07 2.48
N ASP A 214 -8.92 19.78 2.47
CA ASP A 214 -9.15 20.98 3.28
C ASP A 214 -9.55 20.55 4.69
N THR A 215 -8.74 20.90 5.69
CA THR A 215 -8.97 20.48 7.09
C THR A 215 -10.21 21.14 7.71
N ALA A 216 -10.49 22.40 7.36
CA ALA A 216 -11.65 23.13 7.89
C ALA A 216 -12.98 22.59 7.33
N ARG A 217 -12.99 22.19 6.04
CA ARG A 217 -14.16 21.58 5.38
C ARG A 217 -14.24 20.07 5.58
N GLN A 218 -13.14 19.46 6.01
CA GLN A 218 -12.97 18.00 6.05
C GLN A 218 -13.40 17.37 4.71
N ALA A 219 -12.83 17.86 3.61
CA ALA A 219 -13.21 17.46 2.26
C ALA A 219 -12.01 17.41 1.32
N VAL A 220 -12.05 16.46 0.40
CA VAL A 220 -11.12 16.43 -0.74
C VAL A 220 -11.46 17.60 -1.66
N VAL A 221 -10.50 18.48 -1.92
CA VAL A 221 -10.66 19.68 -2.74
C VAL A 221 -9.89 19.63 -4.04
N GLU A 222 -8.84 18.81 -4.10
CA GLU A 222 -8.01 18.67 -5.30
C GLU A 222 -7.45 17.25 -5.39
N ARG A 223 -7.21 16.77 -6.61
CA ARG A 223 -6.46 15.56 -6.94
C ARG A 223 -5.38 15.94 -7.94
N LYS A 224 -4.13 16.03 -7.47
CA LYS A 224 -2.97 16.34 -8.33
C LYS A 224 -2.57 15.09 -9.08
N ARG A 225 -2.89 15.02 -10.37
CA ARG A 225 -2.59 13.87 -11.21
C ARG A 225 -1.10 13.77 -11.51
N LEU A 226 -0.56 12.56 -11.39
CA LEU A 226 0.83 12.21 -11.66
C LEU A 226 0.87 11.21 -12.82
N HIS A 227 1.41 11.65 -13.95
CA HIS A 227 1.48 10.84 -15.17
C HIS A 227 2.70 9.91 -15.17
N ASN A 228 2.55 8.69 -15.66
CA ASN A 228 3.58 7.65 -15.70
C ASN A 228 4.17 7.36 -14.31
N VAL A 229 3.32 7.29 -13.29
CA VAL A 229 3.70 7.09 -11.89
C VAL A 229 2.87 6.00 -11.27
N ALA A 230 3.53 5.15 -10.51
CA ALA A 230 2.92 4.21 -9.57
C ALA A 230 3.77 4.19 -8.29
N GLY A 231 3.23 3.67 -7.18
CA GLY A 231 4.00 3.59 -5.94
C GLY A 231 4.43 4.95 -5.42
N VAL A 232 3.48 5.85 -5.11
CA VAL A 232 3.77 7.11 -4.41
C VAL A 232 3.77 6.81 -2.92
N PHE A 233 4.96 6.73 -2.31
CA PHE A 233 5.12 6.15 -0.96
C PHE A 233 4.95 7.17 0.16
N HIS A 234 5.61 8.32 0.06
CA HIS A 234 5.70 9.31 1.12
C HIS A 234 5.65 10.72 0.56
N VAL A 235 5.25 11.70 1.38
CA VAL A 235 5.27 13.11 1.03
C VAL A 235 5.75 13.96 2.21
N ALA A 236 6.60 14.94 1.92
CA ALA A 236 7.03 15.96 2.87
C ALA A 236 6.72 17.35 2.34
N LEU A 237 6.48 18.28 3.26
CA LEU A 237 6.19 19.68 2.96
C LEU A 237 7.25 20.56 3.63
N SER A 238 7.69 21.62 2.94
CA SER A 238 8.57 22.63 3.55
C SER A 238 7.83 23.42 4.64
N ALA A 239 8.58 23.95 5.60
CA ALA A 239 8.01 24.71 6.72
C ALA A 239 7.24 25.96 6.27
N ASP A 240 7.60 26.56 5.12
CA ASP A 240 6.90 27.70 4.52
C ASP A 240 5.68 27.28 3.65
N GLY A 241 5.41 25.97 3.51
CA GLY A 241 4.31 25.42 2.76
C GLY A 241 4.40 25.56 1.23
N LYS A 242 5.52 26.09 0.70
CA LYS A 242 5.65 26.40 -0.72
C LYS A 242 6.23 25.28 -1.58
N LEU A 243 6.85 24.28 -0.95
CA LEU A 243 7.41 23.10 -1.60
C LEU A 243 6.84 21.83 -0.98
N GLY A 244 6.23 21.00 -1.78
CA GLY A 244 5.92 19.62 -1.47
C GLY A 244 6.78 18.68 -2.29
N VAL A 245 7.21 17.56 -1.70
CA VAL A 245 8.06 16.55 -2.34
C VAL A 245 7.50 15.17 -2.04
N ALA A 246 7.21 14.38 -3.07
CA ALA A 246 6.74 13.01 -2.94
C ALA A 246 7.71 12.02 -3.61
N ALA A 247 8.04 10.93 -2.91
CA ALA A 247 8.85 9.84 -3.44
C ALA A 247 7.99 8.84 -4.22
N GLN A 248 8.47 8.39 -5.39
CA GLN A 248 7.65 7.58 -6.29
C GLN A 248 8.45 6.70 -7.24
N LEU A 249 7.78 5.67 -7.78
CA LEU A 249 8.26 4.85 -8.88
C LEU A 249 7.66 5.30 -10.22
N ARG A 250 8.47 5.21 -11.26
CA ARG A 250 8.04 5.36 -12.66
C ARG A 250 8.28 4.07 -13.43
N PRO A 251 7.35 3.13 -13.38
CA PRO A 251 7.48 1.87 -14.10
C PRO A 251 7.34 2.11 -15.62
N LYS A 252 8.14 1.39 -16.38
CA LYS A 252 8.05 1.29 -17.84
C LYS A 252 7.47 -0.07 -18.21
N ASN A 253 6.38 -0.41 -17.57
CA ASN A 253 5.75 -1.71 -17.54
C ASN A 253 5.24 -2.22 -18.91
N LEU A 254 5.08 -1.31 -19.89
CA LEU A 254 4.64 -1.64 -21.24
C LEU A 254 5.80 -1.74 -22.25
N VAL A 255 7.03 -1.84 -21.76
CA VAL A 255 8.24 -2.01 -22.56
C VAL A 255 8.86 -3.35 -22.19
N PRO A 256 9.15 -4.25 -23.17
CA PRO A 256 9.75 -5.56 -22.88
C PRO A 256 10.98 -5.45 -22.03
N LEU A 257 11.09 -6.31 -21.02
CA LEU A 257 12.21 -6.34 -20.05
C LEU A 257 13.59 -6.64 -20.69
N ALA A 258 13.63 -7.05 -21.96
CA ALA A 258 14.87 -7.11 -22.73
C ALA A 258 15.68 -5.81 -22.70
N HIS A 259 15.06 -4.69 -22.34
CA HIS A 259 15.67 -3.38 -22.22
C HIS A 259 16.22 -3.03 -20.83
N VAL A 260 16.25 -3.98 -19.89
CA VAL A 260 16.88 -3.80 -18.55
C VAL A 260 18.29 -3.20 -18.65
N GLU A 261 19.11 -3.66 -19.61
CA GLU A 261 20.46 -3.17 -19.83
C GLU A 261 20.52 -1.68 -20.20
N HIS A 262 19.39 -1.11 -20.59
CA HIS A 262 19.27 0.28 -20.96
C HIS A 262 18.52 1.13 -19.91
N GLY A 263 18.30 0.59 -18.70
CA GLY A 263 17.61 1.30 -17.63
C GLY A 263 16.13 1.57 -17.89
N TRP A 264 15.44 0.67 -18.56
CA TRP A 264 14.09 0.93 -19.07
C TRP A 264 12.99 0.18 -18.30
N VAL A 265 13.24 -0.35 -17.13
CA VAL A 265 12.22 -1.07 -16.33
C VAL A 265 11.58 -0.16 -15.29
N PHE A 266 12.37 0.50 -14.48
CA PHE A 266 11.93 1.50 -13.52
C PHE A 266 12.77 2.77 -13.65
N GLY A 267 12.20 3.88 -13.24
CA GLY A 267 12.92 5.08 -12.87
C GLY A 267 12.49 5.48 -11.47
N ASP A 268 13.46 5.76 -10.63
CA ASP A 268 13.25 6.24 -9.27
C ASP A 268 13.26 7.76 -9.28
N SER A 269 12.22 8.38 -8.72
CA SER A 269 12.00 9.81 -8.95
C SER A 269 11.24 10.48 -7.81
N LEU A 270 11.25 11.81 -7.85
CA LEU A 270 10.45 12.66 -6.98
C LEU A 270 9.44 13.45 -7.80
N THR A 271 8.26 13.68 -7.23
CA THR A 271 7.35 14.73 -7.66
C THR A 271 7.51 15.93 -6.74
N LEU A 272 7.84 17.08 -7.34
CA LEU A 272 7.83 18.39 -6.69
C LEU A 272 6.51 19.09 -7.01
N PHE A 273 5.92 19.76 -6.04
CA PHE A 273 4.70 20.54 -6.23
C PHE A 273 4.63 21.74 -5.29
N GLY A 274 3.82 22.72 -5.63
CA GLY A 274 3.62 23.94 -4.86
C GLY A 274 4.13 25.18 -5.56
N ASP A 275 4.14 26.32 -4.84
CA ASP A 275 4.43 27.65 -5.40
C ASP A 275 5.87 27.77 -5.90
N ASP A 276 6.83 27.13 -5.23
CA ASP A 276 8.26 27.21 -5.61
C ASP A 276 8.55 26.62 -7.01
N VAL A 277 7.71 25.72 -7.48
CA VAL A 277 7.86 25.12 -8.82
C VAL A 277 6.73 25.54 -9.79
N GLY A 278 5.78 26.35 -9.33
CA GLY A 278 4.67 26.86 -10.13
C GLY A 278 3.76 25.76 -10.71
N GLY A 279 3.58 24.66 -9.97
CA GLY A 279 2.76 23.52 -10.40
C GLY A 279 3.31 22.19 -9.93
N THR A 280 3.48 21.24 -10.86
CA THR A 280 4.00 19.88 -10.59
C THR A 280 5.13 19.56 -11.55
N VAL A 281 6.29 19.15 -11.02
CA VAL A 281 7.48 18.75 -11.79
C VAL A 281 7.99 17.42 -11.27
N GLN A 282 8.34 16.50 -12.15
CA GLN A 282 8.97 15.23 -11.79
C GLN A 282 10.45 15.27 -12.14
N VAL A 283 11.30 14.82 -11.21
CA VAL A 283 12.74 14.78 -11.34
C VAL A 283 13.30 13.40 -11.01
N PRO A 284 14.29 12.85 -11.73
CA PRO A 284 14.91 11.57 -11.41
C PRO A 284 15.82 11.71 -10.18
N ILE A 285 16.05 10.58 -9.50
CA ILE A 285 17.11 10.47 -8.50
C ILE A 285 18.19 9.46 -8.90
N ASP A 286 17.98 8.73 -9.99
CA ASP A 286 18.94 7.78 -10.56
C ASP A 286 20.07 8.48 -11.31
N GLU A 287 21.18 7.75 -11.46
CA GLU A 287 22.37 8.20 -12.17
C GLU A 287 22.67 7.26 -13.36
N LEU A 288 23.57 7.68 -14.26
CA LEU A 288 23.88 6.95 -15.49
C LEU A 288 24.39 5.53 -15.27
N ASP A 289 25.13 5.32 -14.20
CA ASP A 289 25.80 4.07 -13.87
C ASP A 289 25.20 3.35 -12.67
N ARG A 290 24.26 3.97 -11.96
CA ARG A 290 23.60 3.35 -10.80
C ARG A 290 22.20 3.90 -10.56
N TYR A 291 21.27 2.99 -10.25
CA TYR A 291 19.92 3.31 -9.80
C TYR A 291 19.84 3.31 -8.28
N TYR A 292 18.91 4.09 -7.73
CA TYR A 292 18.65 4.22 -6.31
C TYR A 292 17.23 3.78 -5.99
N ALA A 293 17.03 2.47 -6.07
CA ALA A 293 15.75 1.80 -6.13
C ALA A 293 14.89 1.97 -4.89
N LEU A 294 13.58 1.98 -5.10
CA LEU A 294 12.53 2.10 -4.07
C LEU A 294 12.71 3.36 -3.19
N PRO A 295 12.62 4.57 -3.77
CA PRO A 295 12.58 5.79 -2.97
C PRO A 295 11.36 5.77 -2.06
N TRP A 296 11.56 5.85 -0.74
CA TRP A 296 10.49 5.65 0.22
C TRP A 296 10.20 6.90 1.04
N GLY A 297 10.93 7.14 2.11
CA GLY A 297 10.74 8.25 3.02
C GLY A 297 11.37 9.55 2.50
N VAL A 298 10.74 10.68 2.75
CA VAL A 298 11.22 12.01 2.38
C VAL A 298 11.18 12.93 3.59
N ALA A 299 12.26 13.69 3.82
CA ALA A 299 12.30 14.75 4.80
C ALA A 299 12.94 16.01 4.23
N ILE A 300 12.40 17.19 4.57
CA ILE A 300 12.92 18.51 4.17
C ILE A 300 13.41 19.22 5.41
N THR A 301 14.64 19.75 5.39
CA THR A 301 15.19 20.51 6.53
C THR A 301 14.33 21.74 6.84
N PRO A 302 14.26 22.17 8.14
CA PRO A 302 13.46 23.34 8.53
C PRO A 302 13.82 24.62 7.79
N ASP A 303 15.11 24.80 7.46
CA ASP A 303 15.64 25.94 6.66
C ASP A 303 15.43 25.76 5.16
N LYS A 304 14.83 24.65 4.73
CA LYS A 304 14.59 24.29 3.34
C LYS A 304 15.86 24.24 2.48
N SER A 305 17.00 23.92 3.09
CA SER A 305 18.27 23.80 2.36
C SER A 305 18.46 22.42 1.71
N LYS A 306 17.96 21.36 2.35
CA LYS A 306 18.16 19.97 1.91
C LYS A 306 16.89 19.14 1.94
N ILE A 307 16.83 18.17 1.01
CA ILE A 307 15.88 17.06 1.04
C ILE A 307 16.67 15.77 1.24
N PHE A 308 16.18 14.91 2.13
CA PHE A 308 16.68 13.57 2.35
C PHE A 308 15.65 12.57 1.87
N VAL A 309 16.08 11.59 1.07
CA VAL A 309 15.21 10.54 0.52
C VAL A 309 15.82 9.19 0.83
N THR A 310 15.09 8.33 1.56
CA THR A 310 15.52 6.93 1.74
C THR A 310 15.29 6.15 0.47
N THR A 311 16.26 5.34 0.06
CA THR A 311 16.18 4.45 -1.10
C THR A 311 16.25 3.01 -0.61
N ALA A 312 15.07 2.45 -0.35
CA ALA A 312 14.89 1.21 0.40
C ALA A 312 15.49 -0.04 -0.28
N GLY A 313 15.56 -0.05 -1.61
CA GLY A 313 16.19 -1.12 -2.38
C GLY A 313 17.70 -0.97 -2.55
N SER A 314 18.26 0.23 -2.26
CA SER A 314 19.69 0.56 -2.43
C SER A 314 20.38 0.91 -1.12
N GLU A 315 19.75 0.66 0.02
CA GLU A 315 20.33 0.77 1.37
C GLU A 315 21.03 2.11 1.63
N SER A 316 20.44 3.20 1.14
CA SER A 316 21.06 4.53 1.22
C SER A 316 20.05 5.65 1.47
N VAL A 317 20.57 6.81 1.83
CA VAL A 317 19.86 8.09 1.87
C VAL A 317 20.45 9.02 0.82
N THR A 318 19.62 9.43 -0.11
CA THR A 318 19.95 10.46 -1.11
C THR A 318 19.80 11.84 -0.50
N VAL A 319 20.82 12.69 -0.65
CA VAL A 319 20.82 14.09 -0.21
C VAL A 319 20.71 15.00 -1.41
N ILE A 320 19.75 15.91 -1.38
CA ILE A 320 19.46 16.84 -2.48
C ILE A 320 19.56 18.29 -1.96
N ASP A 321 20.31 19.12 -2.68
CA ASP A 321 20.34 20.57 -2.47
C ASP A 321 19.09 21.20 -3.07
N VAL A 322 18.24 21.79 -2.23
CA VAL A 322 16.94 22.34 -2.65
C VAL A 322 17.12 23.51 -3.62
N ARG A 323 18.09 24.39 -3.42
CA ARG A 323 18.32 25.54 -4.29
C ARG A 323 18.71 25.07 -5.71
N LYS A 324 19.69 24.15 -5.78
CA LYS A 324 20.10 23.58 -7.08
C LYS A 324 18.96 22.86 -7.78
N LEU A 325 18.15 22.11 -7.01
CA LEU A 325 16.99 21.41 -7.52
C LEU A 325 15.94 22.37 -8.10
N LEU A 326 15.60 23.44 -7.37
CA LEU A 326 14.64 24.43 -7.82
C LEU A 326 15.16 25.23 -9.03
N ASP A 327 16.42 25.65 -9.03
CA ASP A 327 17.04 26.31 -10.18
C ASP A 327 16.99 25.41 -11.43
N PHE A 328 17.28 24.12 -11.27
CA PHE A 328 17.20 23.13 -12.35
C PHE A 328 15.76 22.97 -12.86
N ALA A 329 14.79 22.76 -11.96
CA ALA A 329 13.38 22.57 -12.29
C ALA A 329 12.75 23.80 -12.96
N LEU A 330 13.07 25.03 -12.49
CA LEU A 330 12.56 26.28 -13.04
C LEU A 330 13.16 26.59 -14.40
N ASN A 331 14.47 26.37 -14.60
CA ASN A 331 15.13 26.52 -15.91
C ASN A 331 14.52 25.57 -16.94
N PHE A 332 14.23 24.34 -16.54
CA PHE A 332 13.53 23.37 -17.37
C PHE A 332 12.12 23.84 -17.74
N ALA A 333 11.35 24.35 -16.77
CA ALA A 333 9.99 24.86 -16.96
C ALA A 333 9.98 26.14 -17.85
N HIS A 334 11.00 27.00 -17.73
CA HIS A 334 11.15 28.20 -18.58
C HIS A 334 11.42 27.83 -20.04
N ASN A 335 12.37 26.92 -20.26
CA ASN A 335 12.70 26.43 -21.62
C ASN A 335 11.48 25.74 -22.27
N ARG A 336 10.64 25.08 -21.46
CA ARG A 336 9.37 24.47 -21.88
C ARG A 336 8.37 25.50 -22.40
N ARG A 337 8.23 26.67 -21.75
CA ARG A 337 7.32 27.75 -22.18
C ARG A 337 7.75 28.35 -23.52
N GLN A 338 9.05 28.46 -23.79
CA GLN A 338 9.57 28.91 -25.06
C GLN A 338 9.39 27.90 -26.21
N SER A 339 9.39 26.58 -25.88
CA SER A 339 9.17 25.50 -26.86
C SER A 339 7.69 25.24 -27.20
N PHE A 340 6.74 25.98 -26.61
CA PHE A 340 5.29 25.79 -26.82
C PHE A 340 4.86 26.07 -28.30
N VAL A 341 5.72 26.67 -29.11
CA VAL A 341 5.45 26.95 -30.53
C VAL A 341 5.43 25.69 -31.41
N ASN A 342 5.95 24.53 -30.95
CA ASN A 342 6.21 23.37 -31.82
C ASN A 342 5.78 22.02 -31.29
N ASN A 343 4.63 21.80 -30.66
CA ASN A 343 4.14 20.44 -30.23
C ASN A 343 5.15 19.55 -29.47
N LEU A 344 6.35 20.07 -29.14
CA LEU A 344 7.44 19.34 -28.47
C LEU A 344 7.30 19.33 -26.94
N ALA A 345 6.42 20.16 -26.38
CA ALA A 345 6.35 20.40 -24.95
C ALA A 345 5.94 19.17 -24.11
N ASN A 346 5.09 18.30 -24.66
CA ASN A 346 4.70 17.06 -23.99
C ASN A 346 5.82 16.00 -23.99
N ASN A 347 6.66 16.00 -25.03
CA ASN A 347 7.80 15.10 -25.12
C ASN A 347 8.97 15.53 -24.21
N LEU A 348 9.18 16.84 -24.01
CA LEU A 348 10.26 17.33 -23.15
C LEU A 348 10.03 17.06 -21.66
N ALA A 349 8.79 17.13 -21.19
CA ALA A 349 8.47 16.80 -19.78
C ALA A 349 8.68 15.31 -19.45
N SER A 350 8.46 14.42 -20.42
CA SER A 350 8.79 13.00 -20.29
C SER A 350 10.29 12.75 -20.43
N ASN A 351 11.03 13.61 -21.10
CA ASN A 351 12.46 13.47 -21.31
C ASN A 351 13.28 13.80 -20.06
N LEU A 352 12.88 14.80 -19.24
CA LEU A 352 13.61 15.13 -18.02
C LEU A 352 13.76 13.95 -17.07
N VAL A 353 12.67 13.25 -16.81
CA VAL A 353 12.65 12.12 -15.86
C VAL A 353 13.39 10.89 -16.39
N ASN A 354 13.67 10.86 -17.68
CA ASN A 354 14.46 9.82 -18.34
C ASN A 354 15.92 10.24 -18.57
N ASP A 355 16.28 11.49 -18.24
CA ASP A 355 17.64 11.97 -18.30
C ASP A 355 18.38 11.65 -16.99
N LEU A 356 19.05 10.51 -16.97
CA LEU A 356 19.81 10.05 -15.81
C LEU A 356 20.99 10.96 -15.44
N SER A 357 21.42 11.87 -16.33
CA SER A 357 22.42 12.87 -16.00
C SER A 357 21.87 14.04 -15.17
N ALA A 358 20.54 14.19 -15.12
CA ALA A 358 19.88 15.30 -14.44
C ALA A 358 20.16 15.32 -12.94
N ALA A 359 20.17 14.15 -12.30
CA ALA A 359 20.36 14.01 -10.84
C ALA A 359 21.69 14.62 -10.37
N THR A 360 22.74 14.58 -11.17
CA THR A 360 24.06 15.15 -10.83
C THR A 360 24.05 16.67 -10.63
N ASN A 361 23.01 17.36 -11.08
CA ASN A 361 22.88 18.80 -10.90
C ASN A 361 22.45 19.19 -9.49
N TYR A 362 21.74 18.33 -8.76
CA TYR A 362 21.14 18.66 -7.47
C TYR A 362 21.36 17.61 -6.38
N VAL A 363 21.70 16.38 -6.70
CA VAL A 363 22.11 15.38 -5.71
C VAL A 363 23.54 15.69 -5.23
N THR A 364 23.73 15.77 -3.92
CA THR A 364 25.03 16.15 -3.33
C THR A 364 25.73 15.01 -2.62
N ALA A 365 24.96 14.04 -2.12
CA ALA A 365 25.53 12.88 -1.42
C ALA A 365 24.60 11.66 -1.49
N ARG A 366 25.23 10.49 -1.30
CA ARG A 366 24.60 9.20 -1.07
C ARG A 366 25.18 8.63 0.21
N ILE A 367 24.35 8.51 1.24
CA ILE A 367 24.78 8.10 2.57
C ILE A 367 24.38 6.64 2.76
N PRO A 368 25.33 5.69 2.81
CA PRO A 368 25.01 4.30 3.11
C PRO A 368 24.41 4.20 4.53
N VAL A 369 23.35 3.39 4.67
CA VAL A 369 22.67 3.09 5.93
C VAL A 369 22.39 1.59 6.04
N GLY A 370 21.58 1.16 7.00
CA GLY A 370 21.18 -0.24 7.10
C GLY A 370 20.16 -0.66 6.03
N ARG A 371 19.80 -1.96 6.04
CA ARG A 371 18.96 -2.61 5.02
C ARG A 371 17.51 -2.13 5.04
N ASN A 372 16.99 -1.89 3.84
CA ASN A 372 15.63 -1.47 3.56
C ASN A 372 15.19 -0.24 4.40
N PRO A 373 15.92 0.90 4.27
CA PRO A 373 15.59 2.12 4.99
C PRO A 373 14.24 2.66 4.51
N ARG A 374 13.29 2.89 5.44
CA ARG A 374 11.94 3.41 5.11
C ARG A 374 11.63 4.71 5.81
N GLY A 375 11.22 4.66 7.07
CA GLY A 375 10.89 5.86 7.84
C GLY A 375 12.09 6.79 7.99
N VAL A 376 11.84 8.08 7.84
CA VAL A 376 12.85 9.13 7.97
C VAL A 376 12.29 10.31 8.77
N LEU A 377 13.02 10.77 9.78
CA LEU A 377 12.58 11.82 10.68
C LEU A 377 13.73 12.76 11.03
N LEU A 378 13.51 14.07 10.89
CA LEU A 378 14.44 15.09 11.37
C LEU A 378 14.23 15.39 12.87
N SER A 379 15.30 15.66 13.59
CA SER A 379 15.22 16.30 14.90
C SER A 379 14.57 17.68 14.80
N PRO A 380 13.94 18.19 15.87
CA PRO A 380 13.29 19.52 15.85
C PRO A 380 14.21 20.67 15.43
N ASP A 381 15.52 20.56 15.74
CA ASP A 381 16.54 21.55 15.33
C ASP A 381 17.13 21.30 13.93
N GLY A 382 16.67 20.25 13.23
CA GLY A 382 17.13 19.87 11.90
C GLY A 382 18.56 19.32 11.82
N LYS A 383 19.27 19.12 12.93
CA LYS A 383 20.69 18.73 12.93
C LYS A 383 20.92 17.24 12.85
N ARG A 384 19.92 16.43 13.18
CA ARG A 384 19.95 14.97 13.11
C ARG A 384 18.84 14.45 12.24
N LEU A 385 19.17 13.45 11.46
CA LEU A 385 18.20 12.66 10.68
C LEU A 385 18.23 11.24 11.22
N TYR A 386 17.06 10.71 11.59
CA TYR A 386 16.86 9.33 12.02
C TYR A 386 16.30 8.55 10.86
N VAL A 387 16.87 7.37 10.58
CA VAL A 387 16.48 6.50 9.48
C VAL A 387 16.18 5.12 10.01
N ALA A 388 14.96 4.64 9.82
CA ALA A 388 14.53 3.31 10.23
C ALA A 388 15.00 2.25 9.22
N ASN A 389 15.98 1.45 9.62
CA ASN A 389 16.52 0.35 8.81
C ASN A 389 15.69 -0.91 9.09
N ARG A 390 14.67 -1.12 8.27
CA ARG A 390 13.61 -2.09 8.53
C ARG A 390 14.14 -3.53 8.68
N LEU A 391 15.13 -3.93 7.91
CA LEU A 391 15.63 -5.31 7.88
C LEU A 391 16.89 -5.53 8.75
N ASP A 392 17.36 -4.49 9.45
CA ASP A 392 18.46 -4.56 10.42
C ASP A 392 18.03 -4.27 11.86
N ASP A 393 16.74 -4.01 12.11
CA ASP A 393 16.17 -3.76 13.42
C ASP A 393 16.91 -2.65 14.21
N ASN A 394 17.32 -1.58 13.50
CA ASN A 394 18.04 -0.46 14.07
C ASN A 394 17.70 0.88 13.40
N ILE A 395 18.19 1.98 13.97
CA ILE A 395 18.04 3.33 13.44
C ILE A 395 19.43 3.91 13.16
N SER A 396 19.68 4.32 11.92
CA SER A 396 20.86 5.14 11.59
C SER A 396 20.61 6.59 11.99
N VAL A 397 21.57 7.20 12.69
CA VAL A 397 21.56 8.63 13.06
C VAL A 397 22.56 9.36 12.18
N ILE A 398 22.08 10.27 11.35
CA ILE A 398 22.88 11.04 10.41
C ILE A 398 23.01 12.47 10.92
N ASP A 399 24.21 13.02 10.89
CA ASP A 399 24.45 14.46 11.07
C ASP A 399 24.17 15.17 9.73
N THR A 400 23.18 16.08 9.73
CA THR A 400 22.72 16.74 8.50
C THR A 400 23.71 17.74 7.91
N SER A 401 24.67 18.23 8.72
CA SER A 401 25.70 19.16 8.27
C SER A 401 26.87 18.46 7.59
N THR A 402 27.30 17.33 8.17
CA THR A 402 28.42 16.53 7.64
C THR A 402 27.97 15.43 6.66
N GLU A 403 26.66 15.18 6.59
CA GLU A 403 26.05 14.15 5.73
C GLU A 403 26.64 12.75 5.98
N ARG A 404 26.85 12.40 7.26
CA ARG A 404 27.44 11.12 7.68
C ARG A 404 26.65 10.47 8.79
N VAL A 405 26.61 9.14 8.79
CA VAL A 405 26.12 8.36 9.94
C VAL A 405 27.09 8.57 11.09
N VAL A 406 26.57 9.09 12.21
CA VAL A 406 27.36 9.36 13.43
C VAL A 406 27.14 8.32 14.51
N SER A 407 26.03 7.62 14.49
CA SER A 407 25.73 6.48 15.37
C SER A 407 24.63 5.61 14.81
N THR A 408 24.47 4.42 15.39
CA THR A 408 23.36 3.51 15.12
C THR A 408 22.72 3.13 16.46
N ILE A 409 21.39 3.25 16.55
CA ILE A 409 20.61 2.85 17.71
C ILE A 409 20.10 1.44 17.48
N ASP A 410 20.55 0.50 18.31
CA ASP A 410 20.06 -0.88 18.30
C ASP A 410 18.69 -0.93 19.00
N LEU A 411 17.68 -1.42 18.29
CA LEU A 411 16.35 -1.58 18.85
C LEU A 411 16.14 -2.92 19.56
N GLY A 412 17.10 -3.85 19.46
CA GLY A 412 17.00 -5.22 19.97
C GLY A 412 16.61 -6.21 18.87
N GLY A 413 15.93 -7.30 19.24
CA GLY A 413 15.59 -8.39 18.31
C GLY A 413 16.73 -9.39 18.10
N PRO A 414 16.53 -10.44 17.28
CA PRO A 414 17.51 -11.47 17.00
C PRO A 414 18.80 -10.89 16.39
N LYS A 415 19.95 -11.35 16.88
CA LYS A 415 21.26 -10.91 16.37
C LYS A 415 21.80 -11.79 15.25
N THR A 416 21.22 -12.94 15.05
CA THR A 416 21.55 -13.86 13.95
C THR A 416 20.45 -13.79 12.89
N VAL A 417 20.85 -13.58 11.64
CA VAL A 417 19.92 -13.58 10.51
C VAL A 417 19.57 -15.04 10.18
N ASN A 418 18.30 -15.41 10.30
CA ASN A 418 17.81 -16.72 9.89
C ASN A 418 17.46 -16.75 8.39
N ALA A 419 17.18 -17.94 7.85
CA ALA A 419 16.87 -18.12 6.43
C ALA A 419 15.70 -17.24 5.93
N LEU A 420 14.64 -17.09 6.72
CA LEU A 420 13.48 -16.25 6.32
C LEU A 420 13.85 -14.77 6.26
N ARG A 421 14.56 -14.25 7.26
CA ARG A 421 15.04 -12.85 7.25
C ARG A 421 16.06 -12.63 6.13
N HIS A 422 16.95 -13.58 5.86
CA HIS A 422 17.89 -13.48 4.75
C HIS A 422 17.16 -13.48 3.41
N GLY A 423 16.19 -14.36 3.22
CA GLY A 423 15.32 -14.35 2.04
C GLY A 423 14.53 -13.05 1.89
N GLU A 424 14.04 -12.46 2.99
CA GLU A 424 13.40 -11.15 2.99
C GLU A 424 14.38 -10.04 2.58
N GLN A 425 15.62 -10.06 3.06
CA GLN A 425 16.66 -9.11 2.65
C GLN A 425 16.94 -9.21 1.14
N ILE A 426 17.07 -10.43 0.59
CA ILE A 426 17.24 -10.65 -0.85
C ILE A 426 16.04 -10.14 -1.65
N PHE A 427 14.82 -10.35 -1.16
CA PHE A 427 13.59 -9.89 -1.84
C PHE A 427 13.52 -8.37 -1.97
N PHE A 428 14.00 -7.63 -0.97
CA PHE A 428 13.89 -6.17 -0.92
C PHE A 428 15.10 -5.41 -1.46
N THR A 429 16.27 -6.05 -1.65
CA THR A 429 17.43 -5.37 -2.24
C THR A 429 17.36 -5.34 -3.76
N ALA A 430 17.94 -4.31 -4.36
CA ALA A 430 18.13 -4.18 -5.80
C ALA A 430 19.54 -4.60 -6.27
N ASP A 431 20.42 -5.03 -5.37
CA ASP A 431 21.84 -5.27 -5.66
C ASP A 431 22.07 -6.40 -6.67
N TYR A 432 21.11 -7.31 -6.83
CA TYR A 432 21.20 -8.40 -7.82
C TYR A 432 20.87 -7.95 -9.25
N ALA A 433 20.19 -6.84 -9.44
CA ALA A 433 19.86 -6.34 -10.78
C ALA A 433 21.01 -5.52 -11.37
N PHE A 434 21.11 -5.52 -12.69
CA PHE A 434 22.06 -4.68 -13.43
C PHE A 434 21.96 -3.22 -12.98
N GLN A 435 23.06 -2.62 -12.56
CA GLN A 435 23.14 -1.27 -12.00
C GLN A 435 22.23 -0.98 -10.79
N GLY A 436 21.71 -2.02 -10.11
CA GLY A 436 20.82 -1.85 -8.96
C GLY A 436 19.44 -1.30 -9.32
N GLN A 437 18.90 -1.58 -10.50
CA GLN A 437 17.66 -0.96 -11.00
C GLN A 437 16.43 -1.30 -10.20
N PHE A 438 16.28 -2.56 -9.74
CA PHE A 438 15.09 -3.01 -9.01
C PHE A 438 15.32 -4.34 -8.31
N GLY A 439 14.53 -4.62 -7.30
CA GLY A 439 14.37 -5.93 -6.66
C GLY A 439 12.97 -6.49 -6.86
N CYS A 440 12.67 -7.66 -6.29
CA CYS A 440 11.33 -8.26 -6.34
C CYS A 440 10.27 -7.30 -5.80
N ALA A 441 10.61 -6.54 -4.77
CA ALA A 441 9.72 -5.57 -4.11
C ALA A 441 9.30 -4.38 -4.97
N ASN A 442 9.95 -4.11 -6.11
CA ASN A 442 9.54 -3.05 -7.02
C ASN A 442 8.25 -3.41 -7.77
N CYS A 443 8.08 -4.69 -8.15
CA CYS A 443 6.86 -5.20 -8.76
C CYS A 443 5.88 -5.76 -7.72
N HIS A 444 6.38 -6.40 -6.65
CA HIS A 444 5.57 -6.98 -5.59
C HIS A 444 5.66 -6.11 -4.33
N LEU A 445 4.96 -4.97 -4.36
CA LEU A 445 4.97 -3.98 -3.26
C LEU A 445 4.50 -4.61 -1.95
N ASP A 446 5.33 -4.56 -0.91
CA ASP A 446 5.09 -5.27 0.36
C ASP A 446 4.73 -6.76 0.17
N ALA A 447 5.36 -7.42 -0.83
CA ALA A 447 5.13 -8.82 -1.21
C ALA A 447 3.71 -9.12 -1.73
N THR A 448 2.99 -8.12 -2.23
CA THR A 448 1.65 -8.25 -2.80
C THR A 448 1.64 -7.95 -4.31
N ILE A 449 0.86 -6.99 -4.75
CA ILE A 449 0.76 -6.53 -6.13
C ILE A 449 1.23 -5.08 -6.26
N ASP A 450 1.52 -4.65 -7.48
CA ASP A 450 1.67 -3.23 -7.84
C ASP A 450 0.46 -2.66 -8.58
N GLY A 451 -0.48 -3.53 -8.98
CA GLY A 451 -1.69 -3.17 -9.74
C GLY A 451 -1.40 -2.77 -11.18
N LEU A 452 -0.28 -3.25 -11.74
CA LEU A 452 0.17 -2.96 -13.10
C LEU A 452 0.08 -4.19 -14.00
N GLN A 453 -0.04 -3.91 -15.29
CA GLN A 453 0.15 -4.85 -16.38
C GLN A 453 1.60 -4.78 -16.86
N TRP A 454 2.22 -5.91 -17.12
CA TRP A 454 3.62 -6.00 -17.51
C TRP A 454 3.81 -6.70 -18.85
N ASP A 455 4.63 -6.11 -19.70
CA ASP A 455 5.20 -6.72 -20.91
C ASP A 455 6.55 -7.33 -20.52
N LEU A 456 6.57 -8.62 -20.12
CA LEU A 456 7.73 -9.24 -19.50
C LEU A 456 8.59 -10.08 -20.47
N GLU A 457 8.08 -10.38 -21.65
CA GLU A 457 8.75 -11.31 -22.54
C GLU A 457 9.46 -10.59 -23.69
N PRO A 458 10.63 -11.07 -24.13
CA PRO A 458 11.36 -10.45 -25.24
C PRO A 458 10.81 -10.89 -26.62
N ASP A 459 9.50 -10.83 -26.83
CA ASP A 459 8.80 -11.32 -28.01
C ASP A 459 8.17 -10.24 -28.88
N GLY A 460 8.41 -8.97 -28.51
CA GLY A 460 7.93 -7.78 -29.18
C GLY A 460 6.96 -6.97 -28.35
N PHE A 461 6.78 -5.71 -28.67
CA PHE A 461 5.91 -4.81 -27.94
C PHE A 461 4.45 -5.27 -27.94
N GLY A 462 3.88 -5.28 -26.74
CA GLY A 462 2.45 -5.53 -26.55
C GLY A 462 2.01 -6.97 -26.75
N LYS A 463 2.96 -7.91 -26.70
CA LYS A 463 2.67 -9.33 -26.71
C LYS A 463 2.77 -9.90 -25.31
N ASP A 464 1.99 -10.93 -25.04
CA ASP A 464 2.01 -11.70 -23.78
C ASP A 464 1.98 -10.81 -22.52
N ILE A 465 1.23 -9.70 -22.56
CA ILE A 465 1.07 -8.81 -21.42
C ILE A 465 0.38 -9.56 -20.29
N VAL A 466 0.94 -9.45 -19.08
CA VAL A 466 0.46 -10.15 -17.89
C VAL A 466 0.15 -9.18 -16.76
N ASP A 467 -0.87 -9.51 -15.96
CA ASP A 467 -1.15 -8.89 -14.70
C ASP A 467 -0.21 -9.41 -13.60
N ASN A 468 0.19 -8.53 -12.69
CA ASN A 468 1.07 -8.89 -11.59
C ASN A 468 0.30 -9.58 -10.45
N ARG A 469 0.59 -10.86 -10.22
CA ARG A 469 -0.09 -11.69 -9.20
C ARG A 469 0.45 -11.42 -7.79
N SER A 470 -0.43 -11.52 -6.78
CA SER A 470 -0.02 -11.50 -5.37
C SER A 470 0.87 -12.71 -5.03
N LEU A 471 1.84 -12.48 -4.15
CA LEU A 471 2.71 -13.55 -3.63
C LEU A 471 2.16 -14.18 -2.33
N GLU A 472 0.98 -13.77 -1.88
CA GLU A 472 0.40 -14.28 -0.64
C GLU A 472 0.11 -15.78 -0.75
N SER A 473 0.65 -16.57 0.17
CA SER A 473 0.38 -18.00 0.37
C SER A 473 0.48 -18.87 -0.90
N LEU A 474 1.57 -18.75 -1.65
CA LEU A 474 1.75 -19.45 -2.92
C LEU A 474 2.05 -20.96 -2.79
N ALA A 475 2.53 -21.45 -1.63
CA ALA A 475 2.83 -22.88 -1.47
C ALA A 475 1.62 -23.77 -1.82
N GLY A 476 1.79 -24.73 -2.74
CA GLY A 476 0.72 -25.63 -3.21
C GLY A 476 -0.21 -24.99 -4.24
N THR A 477 0.26 -23.99 -5.00
CA THR A 477 -0.48 -23.40 -6.14
C THR A 477 0.32 -23.50 -7.45
N GLU A 478 1.34 -24.36 -7.48
CA GLU A 478 2.11 -24.63 -8.68
C GLU A 478 1.22 -25.21 -9.80
N PRO A 479 1.52 -24.96 -11.08
CA PRO A 479 2.64 -24.21 -11.65
C PRO A 479 2.45 -22.71 -11.57
N PHE A 480 3.55 -21.95 -11.70
CA PHE A 480 3.53 -20.49 -11.64
C PHE A 480 3.48 -19.84 -13.02
N LYS A 481 3.23 -18.52 -13.03
CA LYS A 481 2.85 -17.66 -14.16
C LYS A 481 1.47 -17.96 -14.71
N TRP A 482 0.98 -16.99 -15.49
CA TRP A 482 -0.33 -17.12 -16.15
C TRP A 482 -0.38 -18.25 -17.17
N ASN A 483 0.73 -18.63 -17.78
CA ASN A 483 0.83 -19.74 -18.73
C ASN A 483 1.27 -21.06 -18.09
N GLY A 484 1.42 -21.12 -16.76
CA GLY A 484 1.89 -22.32 -16.05
C GLY A 484 3.29 -22.76 -16.45
N GLY A 485 4.11 -21.84 -16.99
CA GLY A 485 5.40 -22.17 -17.58
C GLY A 485 6.52 -22.52 -16.58
N ASN A 486 6.34 -22.22 -15.29
CA ASN A 486 7.33 -22.50 -14.25
C ASN A 486 6.77 -23.53 -13.25
N PRO A 487 7.37 -24.71 -13.18
CA PRO A 487 6.82 -25.82 -12.40
C PRO A 487 6.91 -25.61 -10.90
N ASP A 488 7.84 -24.78 -10.44
CA ASP A 488 8.12 -24.56 -9.01
C ASP A 488 8.75 -23.18 -8.75
N MET A 489 8.81 -22.78 -7.49
CA MET A 489 9.34 -21.49 -7.06
C MET A 489 10.87 -21.36 -7.26
N PRO A 490 11.69 -22.38 -7.06
CA PRO A 490 13.13 -22.30 -7.42
C PRO A 490 13.36 -21.97 -8.89
N THR A 491 12.54 -22.49 -9.80
CA THR A 491 12.58 -22.16 -11.23
C THR A 491 12.12 -20.72 -11.48
N GLU A 492 11.09 -20.26 -10.78
CA GLU A 492 10.56 -18.88 -10.92
C GLU A 492 11.56 -17.85 -10.40
N CYS A 493 12.07 -18.01 -9.17
CA CYS A 493 13.01 -17.08 -8.54
C CYS A 493 14.45 -17.18 -9.07
N GLY A 494 14.87 -18.34 -9.56
CA GLY A 494 16.25 -18.63 -9.93
C GLY A 494 16.59 -18.30 -11.38
N PRO A 495 16.94 -19.32 -12.21
CA PRO A 495 17.60 -19.12 -13.51
C PRO A 495 16.89 -18.17 -14.46
N ARG A 496 15.56 -18.09 -14.38
CA ARG A 496 14.79 -17.16 -15.21
C ARG A 496 14.94 -15.73 -14.73
N THR A 497 14.75 -15.48 -13.43
CA THR A 497 14.91 -14.14 -12.86
C THR A 497 16.31 -13.62 -13.12
N GLU A 498 17.33 -14.42 -12.90
CA GLU A 498 18.72 -14.07 -13.17
C GLU A 498 18.95 -13.69 -14.64
N LYS A 499 18.50 -14.53 -15.58
CA LYS A 499 18.77 -14.34 -17.01
C LYS A 499 17.98 -13.21 -17.66
N PHE A 500 16.72 -13.05 -17.29
CA PHE A 500 15.83 -12.11 -17.97
C PHE A 500 15.69 -10.79 -17.23
N PHE A 501 15.62 -10.84 -15.91
CA PHE A 501 15.30 -9.66 -15.13
C PHE A 501 16.56 -8.94 -14.64
N TYR A 502 17.47 -9.64 -13.99
CA TYR A 502 18.60 -8.98 -13.32
C TYR A 502 19.81 -8.78 -14.21
N ARG A 503 20.15 -9.78 -15.03
CA ARG A 503 21.28 -9.75 -15.98
C ARG A 503 22.63 -9.35 -15.38
N SER A 504 22.81 -9.58 -14.09
CA SER A 504 24.07 -9.25 -13.42
C SER A 504 24.68 -10.46 -12.74
N GLN A 505 24.25 -10.78 -11.54
CA GLN A 505 24.80 -11.92 -10.79
C GLN A 505 23.69 -12.90 -10.42
N SER A 506 24.07 -14.17 -10.37
CA SER A 506 23.18 -15.25 -9.96
C SER A 506 23.14 -15.36 -8.44
N TYR A 507 22.00 -15.79 -7.90
CA TYR A 507 21.94 -16.26 -6.54
C TYR A 507 22.79 -17.51 -6.36
N ASN A 508 23.51 -17.61 -5.25
CA ASN A 508 24.06 -18.91 -4.84
C ASN A 508 22.92 -19.83 -4.33
N ALA A 509 23.22 -21.11 -4.12
CA ALA A 509 22.22 -22.10 -3.74
C ALA A 509 21.51 -21.77 -2.40
N GLN A 510 22.23 -21.18 -1.44
CA GLN A 510 21.65 -20.78 -0.15
C GLN A 510 20.77 -19.56 -0.28
N GLU A 511 21.20 -18.53 -1.01
CA GLU A 511 20.42 -17.34 -1.31
C GLU A 511 19.10 -17.68 -2.00
N LEU A 512 19.13 -18.54 -3.01
CA LEU A 512 17.91 -18.99 -3.68
C LEU A 512 17.00 -19.77 -2.74
N SER A 513 17.54 -20.66 -1.93
CA SER A 513 16.78 -21.43 -0.93
C SER A 513 16.10 -20.52 0.10
N ASP A 514 16.83 -19.52 0.60
CA ASP A 514 16.32 -18.56 1.59
C ASP A 514 15.23 -17.66 1.00
N LEU A 515 15.45 -17.16 -0.23
CA LEU A 515 14.45 -16.37 -0.96
C LEU A 515 13.17 -17.17 -1.20
N VAL A 516 13.26 -18.41 -1.66
CA VAL A 516 12.12 -19.30 -1.87
C VAL A 516 11.38 -19.56 -0.54
N SER A 517 12.14 -19.81 0.53
CA SER A 517 11.57 -20.01 1.88
C SER A 517 10.81 -18.77 2.35
N PHE A 518 11.34 -17.58 2.13
CA PHE A 518 10.64 -16.33 2.44
C PHE A 518 9.36 -16.19 1.62
N VAL A 519 9.39 -16.36 0.31
CA VAL A 519 8.20 -16.22 -0.55
C VAL A 519 7.10 -17.21 -0.15
N TYR A 520 7.46 -18.47 0.13
CA TYR A 520 6.49 -19.46 0.59
C TYR A 520 5.96 -19.20 2.02
N SER A 521 6.68 -18.43 2.83
CA SER A 521 6.24 -18.08 4.19
C SER A 521 5.22 -16.94 4.24
N LEU A 522 4.99 -16.25 3.13
CA LEU A 522 4.09 -15.10 3.08
C LEU A 522 2.64 -15.53 3.38
N PRO A 523 2.00 -15.01 4.44
CA PRO A 523 0.63 -15.36 4.78
C PRO A 523 -0.37 -14.57 3.95
N TYR A 524 -1.62 -15.00 3.93
CA TYR A 524 -2.71 -14.14 3.51
C TYR A 524 -2.90 -13.00 4.51
N ARG A 525 -3.11 -11.78 4.01
CA ARG A 525 -3.65 -10.70 4.84
C ARG A 525 -5.07 -11.04 5.29
N PRO A 526 -5.55 -10.49 6.43
CA PRO A 526 -6.91 -10.73 6.89
C PRO A 526 -7.96 -10.36 5.82
N ASN A 527 -8.90 -11.27 5.55
CA ASN A 527 -10.02 -10.98 4.67
C ASN A 527 -11.11 -10.23 5.45
N ARG A 528 -11.47 -9.01 5.01
CA ARG A 528 -12.41 -8.11 5.68
C ARG A 528 -13.86 -8.32 5.26
N TYR A 529 -14.12 -9.14 4.27
CA TYR A 529 -15.48 -9.46 3.80
C TYR A 529 -16.08 -10.67 4.51
N ARG A 530 -15.27 -11.41 5.28
CA ARG A 530 -15.74 -12.48 6.17
C ARG A 530 -16.25 -11.89 7.48
N LEU A 531 -17.38 -12.40 7.97
CA LEU A 531 -17.85 -12.08 9.31
C LEU A 531 -16.87 -12.64 10.36
N ALA A 532 -16.78 -11.95 11.51
CA ALA A 532 -15.85 -12.34 12.59
C ALA A 532 -16.10 -13.76 13.14
N ASN A 533 -17.34 -14.26 13.03
CA ASN A 533 -17.72 -15.63 13.42
C ASN A 533 -17.47 -16.67 12.31
N GLY A 534 -16.97 -16.25 11.12
CA GLY A 534 -16.72 -17.12 9.97
C GLY A 534 -17.97 -17.47 9.16
N GLU A 535 -19.16 -17.01 9.55
CA GLU A 535 -20.41 -17.23 8.82
C GLU A 535 -20.49 -16.33 7.57
N LEU A 536 -21.33 -16.72 6.64
CA LEU A 536 -21.64 -15.94 5.45
C LEU A 536 -22.95 -15.15 5.66
N THR A 537 -23.04 -13.97 5.04
CA THR A 537 -24.29 -13.24 4.96
C THR A 537 -25.26 -13.94 4.01
N PRO A 538 -26.58 -13.68 4.07
CA PRO A 538 -27.54 -14.28 3.12
C PRO A 538 -27.20 -14.05 1.64
N ALA A 539 -26.61 -12.92 1.27
CA ALA A 539 -26.13 -12.65 -0.08
C ALA A 539 -24.94 -13.55 -0.45
N GLN A 540 -23.99 -13.68 0.46
CA GLN A 540 -22.80 -14.55 0.30
C GLN A 540 -23.18 -16.04 0.20
N GLU A 541 -24.18 -16.50 0.99
CA GLU A 541 -24.70 -17.87 0.88
C GLU A 541 -25.36 -18.14 -0.50
N ARG A 542 -26.15 -17.20 -1.01
CA ARG A 542 -26.70 -17.32 -2.37
C ARG A 542 -25.59 -17.30 -3.42
N GLY A 543 -24.59 -16.44 -3.24
CA GLY A 543 -23.42 -16.39 -4.11
C GLY A 543 -22.61 -17.67 -4.11
N LYS A 544 -22.43 -18.30 -2.94
CA LYS A 544 -21.81 -19.62 -2.81
C LYS A 544 -22.58 -20.68 -3.59
N ALA A 545 -23.91 -20.72 -3.44
CA ALA A 545 -24.75 -21.65 -4.20
C ALA A 545 -24.64 -21.47 -5.73
N ILE A 546 -24.45 -20.22 -6.18
CA ILE A 546 -24.18 -19.93 -7.61
C ILE A 546 -22.80 -20.42 -8.03
N PHE A 547 -21.76 -20.20 -7.20
CA PHE A 547 -20.40 -20.67 -7.45
C PHE A 547 -20.31 -22.20 -7.55
N GLU A 548 -21.05 -22.91 -6.71
CA GLU A 548 -21.04 -24.39 -6.62
C GLU A 548 -22.07 -25.07 -7.55
N ARG A 549 -22.86 -24.31 -8.31
CA ARG A 549 -23.93 -24.90 -9.13
C ARG A 549 -23.41 -25.73 -10.28
N GLU A 550 -24.07 -26.84 -10.54
CA GLU A 550 -23.81 -27.77 -11.64
C GLU A 550 -24.89 -27.71 -12.76
N LYS A 551 -25.94 -26.89 -12.61
CA LYS A 551 -27.06 -26.78 -13.53
C LYS A 551 -27.39 -25.34 -13.88
N TYR A 552 -27.78 -25.13 -15.14
CA TYR A 552 -28.47 -23.92 -15.56
C TYR A 552 -29.79 -23.75 -14.81
N LYS A 553 -30.37 -22.57 -14.82
CA LYS A 553 -31.71 -22.32 -14.26
C LYS A 553 -32.82 -23.14 -14.91
N ASN A 554 -32.66 -23.55 -16.16
CA ASN A 554 -33.61 -24.42 -16.87
C ASN A 554 -33.47 -25.92 -16.49
N GLY A 555 -32.58 -26.27 -15.56
CA GLY A 555 -32.32 -27.61 -15.06
C GLY A 555 -31.33 -28.44 -15.87
N ASN A 556 -30.88 -27.98 -17.04
CA ASN A 556 -29.88 -28.67 -17.84
C ASN A 556 -28.49 -28.66 -17.11
N PRO A 557 -27.67 -29.70 -17.30
CA PRO A 557 -26.32 -29.72 -16.71
C PRO A 557 -25.41 -28.67 -17.35
N ILE A 558 -24.62 -27.98 -16.53
CA ILE A 558 -23.52 -27.11 -16.96
C ILE A 558 -22.32 -28.02 -17.28
N PRO A 559 -21.67 -27.89 -18.43
CA PRO A 559 -20.43 -28.62 -18.70
C PRO A 559 -19.40 -28.40 -17.62
N GLU A 560 -18.76 -29.44 -17.12
CA GLU A 560 -17.78 -29.36 -16.00
C GLU A 560 -16.74 -28.23 -16.19
N LYS A 561 -16.18 -28.09 -17.40
CA LYS A 561 -15.21 -27.04 -17.72
C LYS A 561 -15.75 -25.61 -17.62
N ASN A 562 -17.06 -25.43 -17.51
CA ASN A 562 -17.73 -24.14 -17.37
C ASN A 562 -18.33 -23.95 -15.95
N GLN A 563 -18.09 -24.87 -15.02
CA GLN A 563 -18.47 -24.75 -13.61
C GLN A 563 -17.36 -24.03 -12.85
N CYS A 564 -17.70 -23.04 -12.03
CA CYS A 564 -16.68 -22.29 -11.25
C CYS A 564 -15.92 -23.22 -10.30
N ALA A 565 -16.63 -24.05 -9.53
CA ALA A 565 -16.05 -24.94 -8.54
C ALA A 565 -15.23 -26.11 -9.13
N TYR A 566 -15.38 -26.43 -10.42
CA TYR A 566 -14.57 -27.44 -11.09
C TYR A 566 -13.12 -26.98 -11.32
N CYS A 567 -12.95 -25.75 -11.77
CA CYS A 567 -11.63 -25.14 -11.96
C CYS A 567 -11.08 -24.56 -10.65
N HIS A 568 -11.93 -23.83 -9.92
CA HIS A 568 -11.57 -23.22 -8.65
C HIS A 568 -11.96 -24.15 -7.48
N SER A 569 -11.26 -25.27 -7.37
CA SER A 569 -11.50 -26.31 -6.35
C SER A 569 -10.39 -26.38 -5.29
N GLY A 570 -10.63 -27.16 -4.24
CA GLY A 570 -9.69 -27.35 -3.14
C GLY A 570 -9.54 -26.12 -2.22
N PRO A 571 -8.65 -26.19 -1.24
CA PRO A 571 -8.55 -25.19 -0.18
C PRO A 571 -8.03 -23.83 -0.64
N LYS A 572 -7.38 -23.78 -1.79
CA LYS A 572 -6.88 -22.55 -2.43
C LYS A 572 -7.67 -22.14 -3.65
N TYR A 573 -8.77 -22.81 -3.95
CA TYR A 573 -9.62 -22.50 -5.10
C TYR A 573 -8.84 -22.48 -6.42
N THR A 574 -7.97 -23.48 -6.63
CA THR A 574 -7.29 -23.78 -7.88
C THR A 574 -7.16 -25.29 -8.04
N ASN A 575 -7.41 -25.79 -9.26
CA ASN A 575 -7.15 -27.19 -9.59
C ASN A 575 -5.76 -27.40 -10.23
N GLN A 576 -4.92 -26.35 -10.26
CA GLN A 576 -3.54 -26.37 -10.79
C GLN A 576 -3.45 -26.84 -12.26
N ARG A 577 -4.50 -26.56 -13.04
CA ARG A 577 -4.57 -26.92 -14.47
C ARG A 577 -4.59 -25.68 -15.33
N GLN A 578 -4.22 -25.86 -16.58
CA GLN A 578 -4.31 -24.85 -17.59
C GLN A 578 -5.63 -25.03 -18.38
N VAL A 579 -6.37 -23.94 -18.56
CA VAL A 579 -7.68 -23.94 -19.22
C VAL A 579 -7.82 -22.76 -20.18
N ASP A 580 -8.58 -22.95 -21.25
CA ASP A 580 -9.03 -21.86 -22.12
C ASP A 580 -10.39 -21.38 -21.63
N VAL A 581 -10.42 -20.18 -21.05
CA VAL A 581 -11.64 -19.52 -20.58
C VAL A 581 -12.16 -18.46 -21.57
N GLY A 582 -11.63 -18.46 -22.79
CA GLY A 582 -12.08 -17.55 -23.87
C GLY A 582 -11.65 -16.10 -23.71
N THR A 583 -10.71 -15.81 -22.79
CA THR A 583 -10.17 -14.44 -22.57
C THR A 583 -8.83 -14.22 -23.28
N GLY A 584 -8.26 -15.27 -23.88
CA GLY A 584 -7.03 -15.19 -24.67
C GLY A 584 -7.19 -14.25 -25.88
N LYS A 585 -6.14 -13.48 -26.17
CA LYS A 585 -6.05 -12.51 -27.26
C LYS A 585 -5.09 -13.01 -28.35
N SER A 586 -5.20 -12.47 -29.53
CA SER A 586 -4.28 -12.78 -30.65
C SER A 586 -2.82 -12.39 -30.39
N THR A 587 -2.57 -11.59 -29.35
CA THR A 587 -1.25 -11.18 -28.89
C THR A 587 -0.64 -12.13 -27.87
N ASP A 588 -1.43 -13.06 -27.31
CA ASP A 588 -0.98 -14.00 -26.32
C ASP A 588 -0.33 -15.23 -26.99
N ARG A 589 0.68 -15.79 -26.40
CA ARG A 589 1.35 -17.01 -26.90
C ARG A 589 0.44 -18.23 -26.86
N SER A 590 -0.47 -18.25 -25.89
CA SER A 590 -1.39 -19.35 -25.67
C SER A 590 -2.73 -18.82 -25.17
N PRO A 591 -3.87 -19.35 -25.67
CA PRO A 591 -5.17 -19.05 -25.08
C PRO A 591 -5.39 -19.79 -23.75
N VAL A 592 -4.52 -20.74 -23.42
CA VAL A 592 -4.63 -21.57 -22.22
C VAL A 592 -3.86 -20.93 -21.07
N ILE A 593 -4.54 -20.71 -19.97
CA ILE A 593 -4.01 -20.03 -18.78
C ILE A 593 -4.13 -20.91 -17.54
N ASP A 594 -3.17 -20.77 -16.63
CA ASP A 594 -3.18 -21.41 -15.32
C ASP A 594 -4.35 -20.89 -14.48
N VAL A 595 -5.07 -21.80 -13.80
CA VAL A 595 -6.19 -21.45 -12.92
C VAL A 595 -5.63 -20.82 -11.65
N PRO A 596 -5.79 -19.49 -11.46
CA PRO A 596 -5.22 -18.82 -10.30
C PRO A 596 -5.96 -19.20 -9.01
N GLN A 597 -5.27 -19.10 -7.88
CA GLN A 597 -5.92 -19.17 -6.57
C GLN A 597 -6.88 -17.98 -6.37
N LEU A 598 -7.97 -18.17 -5.63
CA LEU A 598 -8.95 -17.11 -5.37
C LEU A 598 -8.88 -16.46 -3.97
N PRO A 599 -8.24 -17.02 -2.93
CA PRO A 599 -8.21 -16.35 -1.64
C PRO A 599 -7.68 -14.92 -1.77
N ASN A 600 -8.37 -13.98 -1.12
CA ASN A 600 -8.10 -12.55 -1.20
C ASN A 600 -8.25 -11.93 -2.61
N VAL A 601 -8.99 -12.58 -3.51
CA VAL A 601 -9.22 -12.06 -4.88
C VAL A 601 -9.78 -10.63 -4.89
N ALA A 602 -10.54 -10.24 -3.87
CA ALA A 602 -11.06 -8.87 -3.72
C ALA A 602 -9.98 -7.79 -3.72
N TYR A 603 -8.74 -8.12 -3.38
CA TYR A 603 -7.63 -7.19 -3.26
C TYR A 603 -6.63 -7.25 -4.42
N SER A 604 -6.89 -8.07 -5.44
CA SER A 604 -5.95 -8.34 -6.53
C SER A 604 -6.26 -7.65 -7.85
N ALA A 605 -7.16 -6.66 -7.87
CA ALA A 605 -7.45 -5.91 -9.10
C ALA A 605 -6.18 -5.25 -9.70
N PRO A 606 -6.02 -5.18 -11.03
CA PRO A 606 -6.99 -5.61 -12.07
C PRO A 606 -7.07 -7.14 -12.19
N TYR A 607 -8.00 -7.65 -12.99
CA TYR A 607 -8.30 -9.08 -13.10
C TYR A 607 -8.07 -9.61 -14.51
N LEU A 608 -8.16 -10.94 -14.66
CA LEU A 608 -7.76 -11.74 -15.80
C LEU A 608 -6.23 -11.78 -15.95
N HIS A 609 -5.77 -12.67 -16.84
CA HIS A 609 -4.32 -12.91 -17.02
C HIS A 609 -3.54 -11.66 -17.45
N ASP A 610 -4.19 -10.74 -18.11
CA ASP A 610 -3.61 -9.52 -18.67
C ASP A 610 -4.10 -8.23 -17.99
N GLY A 611 -4.86 -8.34 -16.89
CA GLY A 611 -5.39 -7.20 -16.17
C GLY A 611 -6.42 -6.37 -16.93
N SER A 612 -7.09 -6.95 -17.94
CA SER A 612 -8.06 -6.20 -18.77
C SER A 612 -9.36 -5.90 -18.05
N ALA A 613 -9.78 -6.70 -17.07
CA ALA A 613 -10.95 -6.44 -16.23
C ALA A 613 -10.56 -5.61 -15.00
N ARG A 614 -11.20 -4.46 -14.80
CA ARG A 614 -10.90 -3.53 -13.71
C ARG A 614 -11.66 -3.84 -12.41
N SER A 615 -12.73 -4.63 -12.53
CA SER A 615 -13.55 -5.10 -11.41
C SER A 615 -13.94 -6.56 -11.60
N LEU A 616 -14.31 -7.25 -10.52
CA LEU A 616 -14.86 -8.61 -10.60
C LEU A 616 -16.09 -8.66 -11.50
N GLU A 617 -16.93 -7.63 -11.49
CA GLU A 617 -18.12 -7.56 -12.35
C GLU A 617 -17.78 -7.60 -13.84
N GLU A 618 -16.71 -6.87 -14.26
CA GLU A 618 -16.30 -6.82 -15.67
C GLU A 618 -15.88 -8.18 -16.22
N ILE A 619 -15.42 -9.12 -15.39
CA ILE A 619 -15.08 -10.49 -15.81
C ILE A 619 -16.26 -11.12 -16.55
N TRP A 620 -17.48 -10.97 -16.04
CA TRP A 620 -18.68 -11.58 -16.62
C TRP A 620 -19.46 -10.66 -17.54
N THR A 621 -19.54 -9.36 -17.22
CA THR A 621 -20.35 -8.42 -18.02
C THR A 621 -19.67 -7.98 -19.31
N VAL A 622 -18.34 -8.06 -19.39
CA VAL A 622 -17.55 -7.60 -20.55
C VAL A 622 -16.79 -8.76 -21.21
N PHE A 623 -16.13 -9.61 -20.40
CA PHE A 623 -15.14 -10.57 -20.90
C PHE A 623 -15.65 -12.01 -20.99
N ASN A 624 -16.91 -12.31 -20.59
CA ASN A 624 -17.47 -13.66 -20.65
C ASN A 624 -18.79 -13.76 -21.47
N PRO A 625 -18.87 -13.22 -22.69
CA PRO A 625 -20.14 -13.22 -23.48
C PRO A 625 -20.60 -14.60 -23.89
N LYS A 626 -19.76 -15.63 -23.83
CA LYS A 626 -20.01 -16.99 -24.26
C LYS A 626 -20.11 -18.02 -23.14
N ASP A 627 -20.13 -17.59 -21.89
CA ASP A 627 -20.10 -18.46 -20.69
C ASP A 627 -18.91 -19.44 -20.64
N THR A 628 -17.77 -19.04 -21.17
CA THR A 628 -16.53 -19.85 -21.16
C THR A 628 -15.75 -19.76 -19.86
N HIS A 629 -15.93 -18.66 -19.10
CA HIS A 629 -15.35 -18.47 -17.77
C HIS A 629 -16.45 -18.54 -16.70
N GLY A 630 -17.01 -19.72 -16.52
CA GLY A 630 -18.19 -19.93 -15.70
C GLY A 630 -19.48 -19.46 -16.41
N VAL A 631 -20.60 -20.06 -16.06
CA VAL A 631 -21.91 -19.68 -16.63
C VAL A 631 -22.48 -18.50 -15.86
N SER A 632 -22.76 -17.40 -16.54
CA SER A 632 -23.29 -16.18 -15.95
C SER A 632 -24.44 -15.53 -16.74
N ASN A 633 -24.62 -15.89 -18.02
CA ASN A 633 -25.61 -15.25 -18.89
C ASN A 633 -27.07 -15.57 -18.53
N ASP A 634 -27.32 -16.57 -17.69
CA ASP A 634 -28.65 -16.88 -17.14
C ASP A 634 -28.90 -16.21 -15.78
N LEU A 635 -27.89 -15.49 -15.20
CA LEU A 635 -28.02 -14.79 -13.91
C LEU A 635 -28.69 -13.42 -14.10
N THR A 636 -29.48 -13.04 -13.12
CA THR A 636 -29.90 -11.64 -12.95
C THR A 636 -28.75 -10.80 -12.41
N LYS A 637 -28.87 -9.49 -12.46
CA LYS A 637 -27.89 -8.57 -11.88
C LYS A 637 -27.69 -8.82 -10.37
N ASP A 638 -28.77 -9.07 -9.63
CA ASP A 638 -28.70 -9.31 -8.18
C ASP A 638 -27.98 -10.62 -7.88
N GLU A 639 -28.22 -11.69 -8.65
CA GLU A 639 -27.51 -12.96 -8.50
C GLU A 639 -26.01 -12.84 -8.86
N LEU A 640 -25.66 -12.05 -9.87
CA LEU A 640 -24.27 -11.76 -10.15
C LEU A 640 -23.61 -10.97 -9.00
N ASN A 641 -24.33 -10.03 -8.41
CA ASN A 641 -23.85 -9.31 -7.22
C ASN A 641 -23.66 -10.27 -6.04
N ASP A 642 -24.59 -11.21 -5.80
CA ASP A 642 -24.45 -12.25 -4.75
C ASP A 642 -23.20 -13.11 -4.99
N LEU A 643 -22.93 -13.54 -6.23
CA LEU A 643 -21.71 -14.26 -6.60
C LEU A 643 -20.45 -13.44 -6.27
N ILE A 644 -20.42 -12.15 -6.62
CA ILE A 644 -19.31 -11.25 -6.32
C ILE A 644 -19.12 -11.09 -4.82
N GLU A 645 -20.20 -10.94 -4.06
CA GLU A 645 -20.12 -10.87 -2.59
C GLU A 645 -19.55 -12.14 -1.97
N TYR A 646 -19.86 -13.32 -2.51
CA TYR A 646 -19.21 -14.57 -2.09
C TYR A 646 -17.71 -14.58 -2.42
N LEU A 647 -17.34 -14.25 -3.66
CA LEU A 647 -15.94 -14.23 -4.09
C LEU A 647 -15.06 -13.30 -3.24
N LYS A 648 -15.62 -12.19 -2.78
CA LYS A 648 -14.91 -11.30 -1.86
C LYS A 648 -14.55 -11.98 -0.53
N THR A 649 -15.29 -13.00 -0.11
CA THR A 649 -15.02 -13.74 1.14
C THR A 649 -13.92 -14.79 1.01
N LEU A 650 -13.48 -15.11 -0.20
CA LEU A 650 -12.43 -16.10 -0.46
C LEU A 650 -11.00 -15.53 -0.24
#